data_3e24285954267a51d59dcb1993357be1
#
_entry.id   3e24285954267a51d59dcb1993357be1
#
_cell.length_a   1.000
_cell.length_b   1.000
_cell.length_c   1.000
_cell.angle_alpha   90.00
_cell.angle_beta   90.00
_cell.angle_gamma   90.00
#
_symmetry.space_group_name_H-M   'P 1'
#
loop_
_entity.id
_entity.type
_entity.pdbx_description
1 polymer ?
#
loop_
_entity_poly.entity_id
_entity_poly.type
_entity_poly.pdbx_seq_one_letter_code
_entity_poly.pdbx_strand_id
1 'polypeptide(L)'
;MKLDPDLKLQILEKVGIYSQRFSISEPILLLTTKEVLDAPREMTEGRRTSAYKYYGVSYLQHNLVFINVRKIPDEKTLENTLVHELIHMRFPYLAHGKRFNKLVRQGLRGKTFSAYKKRSKIRSLWFIFTRNLQIQYTMEFAEILPFICGIASFLVAGGLVVWITKQPSGTKGMMDISNAVKEGASAFLKREMKIIVPVAIALSVIIGAFLQPSNGIAFAVGAALSAVAGIISLKITVKAAVRAANLSSDGLGKTFAMAFRGGATVGLVVPAMALLAITGLYLIYPDPITIAGVGIGASLIALFIRIGGGIFTKAADMGADLVGKVEANIPEDDPRNPATIADNVGDNVGDAAGMGSDVYESYIVTILAALLIAALIGAPNFFLYPILIGSSGMIASIIGVVIVGSKGVTDVMKPLNRSFYVSAAIAIALNYVFITQFIDQSSTAYALFGTTVIGVILVPVIQKITDNYTSYKKGPVKEIADSAKWGYASLTLMGIIKGMQSTGPFMIALVVAIIISYSIASSAAPEGADPILYGIFGTSLTAMAMLSLAGIVLSIDAFGPIADNAGGIVEMTGMGEENRKVTDEIDAVGNTTKAVTKGFAIASAALAALAMIQAFQFEAAHVFEGVLELNYSLTNPAIVVGLLVGGLIPFIITGQLINGVSRAAGKMVDEVRRQFKADSGILAGTSKPDYAKCVDIATVASIKEIWKPALVAIVSPIILGILLGPTAVAGLLMGAVVTGILLAYHLANTGGAWDNAKKLVEMNGEKGSEIHKVAVVGDIIGDPYKDTAGPALNTVIKLLNTIAIVFVSAFVAILAI
;
A
#
# COMPACT_ATOMS: atom_id res chain seq x y z
N MET A 1 34.79 -17.02 -40.26
CA MET A 1 36.18 -16.66 -40.66
C MET A 1 37.05 -16.95 -39.43
N LYS A 2 38.05 -17.85 -39.56
CA LYS A 2 38.96 -18.17 -38.45
C LYS A 2 39.85 -16.97 -38.19
N LEU A 3 40.19 -16.71 -36.96
CA LEU A 3 41.20 -15.68 -36.58
C LEU A 3 42.55 -16.12 -37.14
N ASP A 4 43.33 -15.16 -37.65
CA ASP A 4 44.69 -15.41 -38.15
C ASP A 4 45.55 -16.02 -37.03
N PRO A 5 46.15 -17.19 -37.20
CA PRO A 5 46.95 -17.85 -36.18
C PRO A 5 48.15 -17.00 -35.70
N ASP A 6 48.77 -16.24 -36.63
CA ASP A 6 49.94 -15.40 -36.31
C ASP A 6 49.52 -14.20 -35.44
N LEU A 7 48.40 -13.60 -35.75
CA LEU A 7 47.82 -12.52 -34.90
C LEU A 7 47.42 -13.02 -33.52
N LYS A 8 46.89 -14.24 -33.42
CA LYS A 8 46.55 -14.85 -32.11
C LYS A 8 47.79 -15.05 -31.26
N LEU A 9 48.89 -15.55 -31.90
CA LEU A 9 50.15 -15.75 -31.21
C LEU A 9 50.75 -14.45 -30.68
N GLN A 10 50.74 -13.41 -31.48
CA GLN A 10 51.21 -12.06 -31.11
C GLN A 10 50.43 -11.48 -29.94
N ILE A 11 49.10 -11.66 -29.92
CA ILE A 11 48.27 -11.20 -28.81
C ILE A 11 48.61 -11.96 -27.52
N LEU A 12 48.75 -13.27 -27.59
CA LEU A 12 49.12 -14.10 -26.42
C LEU A 12 50.48 -13.71 -25.85
N GLU A 13 51.48 -13.48 -26.72
CA GLU A 13 52.80 -13.02 -26.32
C GLU A 13 52.73 -11.64 -25.63
N LYS A 14 52.01 -10.69 -26.18
CA LYS A 14 51.79 -9.38 -25.55
C LYS A 14 51.07 -9.50 -24.20
N VAL A 15 50.07 -10.35 -24.05
CA VAL A 15 49.38 -10.61 -22.79
C VAL A 15 50.37 -11.19 -21.75
N GLY A 16 51.20 -12.14 -22.14
CA GLY A 16 52.23 -12.68 -21.23
C GLY A 16 53.20 -11.62 -20.74
N ILE A 17 53.72 -10.78 -21.67
CA ILE A 17 54.62 -9.68 -21.33
C ILE A 17 53.98 -8.69 -20.35
N TYR A 18 52.73 -8.25 -20.63
CA TYR A 18 52.03 -7.29 -19.76
C TYR A 18 51.58 -7.91 -18.45
N SER A 19 51.22 -9.19 -18.44
CA SER A 19 50.82 -9.89 -17.20
C SER A 19 52.01 -9.97 -16.23
N GLN A 20 53.23 -10.29 -16.79
CA GLN A 20 54.46 -10.28 -16.00
C GLN A 20 54.81 -8.87 -15.50
N ARG A 21 54.73 -7.85 -16.36
CA ARG A 21 54.96 -6.44 -15.99
C ARG A 21 54.01 -5.91 -14.93
N PHE A 22 52.77 -6.36 -14.94
CA PHE A 22 51.73 -5.90 -14.01
C PHE A 22 51.63 -6.78 -12.77
N SER A 23 52.42 -7.84 -12.69
CA SER A 23 52.40 -8.83 -11.61
C SER A 23 51.00 -9.40 -11.35
N ILE A 24 50.35 -9.86 -12.43
CA ILE A 24 49.10 -10.58 -12.43
C ILE A 24 49.29 -11.97 -13.02
N SER A 25 48.44 -12.93 -12.64
CA SER A 25 48.34 -14.22 -13.35
C SER A 25 47.84 -14.00 -14.77
N GLU A 26 48.37 -14.73 -15.74
CA GLU A 26 47.90 -14.66 -17.12
C GLU A 26 46.39 -14.98 -17.19
N PRO A 27 45.58 -14.09 -17.74
CA PRO A 27 44.14 -14.33 -17.84
C PRO A 27 43.83 -15.31 -18.98
N ILE A 28 42.68 -15.99 -18.87
CA ILE A 28 42.10 -16.73 -19.98
C ILE A 28 41.64 -15.69 -21.03
N LEU A 29 42.09 -15.86 -22.27
CA LEU A 29 41.85 -14.89 -23.32
C LEU A 29 40.79 -15.40 -24.32
N LEU A 30 39.73 -14.62 -24.52
CA LEU A 30 38.75 -14.80 -25.57
C LEU A 30 38.94 -13.71 -26.64
N LEU A 31 39.00 -14.09 -27.91
CA LEU A 31 39.32 -13.17 -29.01
C LEU A 31 38.20 -12.96 -30.04
N THR A 32 37.15 -13.76 -29.89
CA THR A 32 35.99 -13.66 -30.77
C THR A 32 34.68 -13.62 -29.97
N THR A 33 33.67 -12.90 -30.50
CA THR A 33 32.34 -12.88 -29.89
C THR A 33 31.72 -14.28 -29.80
N LYS A 34 32.08 -15.21 -30.74
CA LYS A 34 31.63 -16.60 -30.65
C LYS A 34 32.18 -17.30 -29.41
N GLU A 35 33.48 -17.12 -29.12
CA GLU A 35 34.09 -17.70 -27.92
C GLU A 35 33.43 -17.18 -26.62
N VAL A 36 33.00 -15.92 -26.58
CA VAL A 36 32.25 -15.36 -25.45
C VAL A 36 30.86 -15.98 -25.33
N LEU A 37 30.18 -16.22 -26.46
CA LEU A 37 28.85 -16.83 -26.46
C LEU A 37 28.89 -18.33 -26.12
N ASP A 38 29.97 -19.01 -26.53
CA ASP A 38 30.16 -20.44 -26.25
C ASP A 38 30.69 -20.68 -24.81
N ALA A 39 31.25 -19.65 -24.17
CA ALA A 39 31.69 -19.74 -22.77
C ALA A 39 30.52 -19.91 -21.79
N PRO A 40 30.66 -20.65 -20.68
CA PRO A 40 29.63 -20.73 -19.64
C PRO A 40 29.18 -19.34 -19.14
N ARG A 41 27.86 -19.18 -18.88
CA ARG A 41 27.30 -17.88 -18.42
C ARG A 41 27.96 -17.36 -17.16
N GLU A 42 28.32 -18.26 -16.26
CA GLU A 42 29.01 -17.97 -15.02
C GLU A 42 30.38 -17.33 -15.27
N MET A 43 31.17 -17.86 -16.21
CA MET A 43 32.50 -17.32 -16.56
C MET A 43 32.45 -15.91 -17.18
N THR A 44 31.34 -15.52 -17.78
CA THR A 44 31.15 -14.20 -18.38
C THR A 44 30.38 -13.25 -17.45
N GLU A 45 30.16 -13.61 -16.21
CA GLU A 45 29.44 -12.82 -15.18
C GLU A 45 28.10 -12.28 -15.69
N GLY A 46 27.40 -13.03 -16.54
CA GLY A 46 26.14 -12.63 -17.18
C GLY A 46 26.24 -11.52 -18.24
N ARG A 47 27.45 -10.97 -18.50
CA ARG A 47 27.68 -9.81 -19.39
C ARG A 47 28.05 -10.16 -20.82
N ARG A 48 27.46 -11.23 -21.39
CA ARG A 48 27.76 -11.67 -22.78
C ARG A 48 27.48 -10.60 -23.84
N THR A 49 26.44 -9.79 -23.66
CA THR A 49 26.07 -8.71 -24.59
C THR A 49 27.12 -7.60 -24.64
N SER A 50 27.91 -7.39 -23.60
CA SER A 50 29.01 -6.44 -23.58
C SER A 50 30.07 -6.74 -24.64
N ALA A 51 30.23 -8.01 -25.04
CA ALA A 51 31.16 -8.42 -26.09
C ALA A 51 30.83 -7.81 -27.47
N TYR A 52 29.60 -7.44 -27.75
CA TYR A 52 29.20 -6.76 -28.98
C TYR A 52 29.43 -5.24 -28.92
N LYS A 53 29.45 -4.67 -27.75
CA LYS A 53 29.50 -3.21 -27.57
C LYS A 53 30.93 -2.65 -27.48
N TYR A 54 31.85 -3.34 -26.81
CA TYR A 54 33.17 -2.84 -26.44
C TYR A 54 34.32 -3.51 -27.23
N TYR A 55 35.49 -2.87 -27.23
CA TYR A 55 36.72 -3.44 -27.79
C TYR A 55 37.32 -4.53 -26.87
N GLY A 56 37.13 -4.40 -25.57
CA GLY A 56 37.55 -5.38 -24.57
C GLY A 56 36.60 -5.39 -23.37
N VAL A 57 36.64 -6.48 -22.62
CA VAL A 57 35.91 -6.67 -21.35
C VAL A 57 36.70 -7.58 -20.44
N SER A 58 36.91 -7.16 -19.18
CA SER A 58 37.54 -8.01 -18.15
C SER A 58 36.44 -8.62 -17.24
N TYR A 59 36.53 -9.93 -17.07
CA TYR A 59 35.67 -10.71 -16.15
C TYR A 59 36.55 -11.11 -14.93
N LEU A 60 36.48 -10.27 -13.92
CA LEU A 60 37.48 -10.28 -12.81
C LEU A 60 37.40 -11.50 -11.92
N GLN A 61 36.20 -12.07 -11.73
CA GLN A 61 36.01 -13.23 -10.86
C GLN A 61 36.60 -14.52 -11.43
N HIS A 62 36.73 -14.62 -12.76
CA HIS A 62 37.20 -15.82 -13.44
C HIS A 62 38.57 -15.66 -14.12
N ASN A 63 39.31 -14.59 -13.82
CA ASN A 63 40.57 -14.27 -14.45
C ASN A 63 40.50 -14.37 -15.99
N LEU A 64 39.45 -13.78 -16.60
CA LEU A 64 39.17 -13.88 -18.04
C LEU A 64 39.12 -12.49 -18.66
N VAL A 65 39.73 -12.34 -19.82
CA VAL A 65 39.70 -11.11 -20.62
C VAL A 65 39.22 -11.42 -22.03
N PHE A 66 38.22 -10.66 -22.48
CA PHE A 66 37.75 -10.68 -23.85
C PHE A 66 38.32 -9.48 -24.61
N ILE A 67 38.86 -9.70 -25.81
CA ILE A 67 39.32 -8.66 -26.76
C ILE A 67 38.62 -8.89 -28.10
N ASN A 68 37.82 -7.92 -28.55
CA ASN A 68 37.11 -8.01 -29.79
C ASN A 68 37.99 -7.64 -30.97
N VAL A 69 38.84 -8.55 -31.36
CA VAL A 69 39.85 -8.32 -32.44
C VAL A 69 39.23 -7.85 -33.74
N ARG A 70 38.00 -8.23 -34.06
CA ARG A 70 37.30 -7.81 -35.30
C ARG A 70 36.90 -6.35 -35.32
N LYS A 71 36.74 -5.72 -34.19
CA LYS A 71 36.36 -4.32 -34.04
C LYS A 71 37.55 -3.38 -33.96
N ILE A 72 38.71 -3.90 -33.63
CA ILE A 72 39.91 -3.10 -33.40
C ILE A 72 40.51 -2.67 -34.73
N PRO A 73 40.64 -1.37 -35.04
CA PRO A 73 41.04 -0.88 -36.36
C PRO A 73 42.54 -0.97 -36.61
N ASP A 74 43.36 -0.94 -35.57
CA ASP A 74 44.80 -0.87 -35.67
C ASP A 74 45.52 -1.48 -34.46
N GLU A 75 46.83 -1.76 -34.64
CA GLU A 75 47.64 -2.37 -33.61
C GLU A 75 47.78 -1.52 -32.34
N LYS A 76 47.79 -0.20 -32.47
CA LYS A 76 47.86 0.73 -31.34
C LYS A 76 46.59 0.69 -30.50
N THR A 77 45.45 0.57 -31.12
CA THR A 77 44.15 0.39 -30.44
C THR A 77 44.07 -0.96 -29.75
N LEU A 78 44.63 -2.01 -30.40
CA LEU A 78 44.76 -3.34 -29.78
C LEU A 78 45.58 -3.28 -28.51
N GLU A 79 46.74 -2.69 -28.56
CA GLU A 79 47.66 -2.57 -27.40
C GLU A 79 47.05 -1.73 -26.28
N ASN A 80 46.42 -0.61 -26.61
CA ASN A 80 45.68 0.20 -25.66
C ASN A 80 44.56 -0.60 -24.95
N THR A 81 43.81 -1.38 -25.73
CA THR A 81 42.70 -2.20 -25.16
C THR A 81 43.26 -3.31 -24.26
N LEU A 82 44.32 -4.02 -24.69
CA LEU A 82 44.97 -5.02 -23.88
C LEU A 82 45.45 -4.45 -22.53
N VAL A 83 46.20 -3.35 -22.58
CA VAL A 83 46.72 -2.72 -21.36
C VAL A 83 45.57 -2.20 -20.49
N HIS A 84 44.53 -1.67 -21.09
CA HIS A 84 43.32 -1.20 -20.37
C HIS A 84 42.70 -2.34 -19.54
N GLU A 85 42.38 -3.46 -20.18
CA GLU A 85 41.77 -4.61 -19.54
C GLU A 85 42.66 -5.27 -18.49
N LEU A 86 43.96 -5.38 -18.77
CA LEU A 86 44.93 -5.91 -17.81
C LEU A 86 45.17 -4.98 -16.60
N ILE A 87 45.00 -3.66 -16.77
CA ILE A 87 45.00 -2.72 -15.63
C ILE A 87 43.77 -2.92 -14.76
N HIS A 88 42.58 -3.25 -15.34
CA HIS A 88 41.44 -3.66 -14.56
C HIS A 88 41.68 -4.93 -13.76
N MET A 89 42.34 -5.92 -14.36
CA MET A 89 42.77 -7.15 -13.65
C MET A 89 43.73 -6.86 -12.49
N ARG A 90 44.63 -5.90 -12.67
CA ARG A 90 45.60 -5.50 -11.65
C ARG A 90 45.04 -4.64 -10.55
N PHE A 91 44.08 -3.75 -10.89
CA PHE A 91 43.47 -2.79 -9.98
C PHE A 91 41.94 -2.82 -10.09
N PRO A 92 41.30 -3.93 -9.67
CA PRO A 92 39.89 -4.17 -9.87
C PRO A 92 38.96 -3.14 -9.16
N TYR A 93 39.55 -2.42 -8.19
CA TYR A 93 38.84 -1.41 -7.37
C TYR A 93 38.89 0.02 -7.97
N LEU A 94 39.61 0.21 -9.11
CA LEU A 94 39.70 1.52 -9.74
C LEU A 94 38.64 1.69 -10.85
N ALA A 95 37.69 2.58 -10.62
CA ALA A 95 36.81 3.03 -11.68
C ALA A 95 37.52 3.88 -12.74
N HIS A 96 36.97 3.94 -13.94
CA HIS A 96 37.47 4.81 -15.00
C HIS A 96 37.53 6.27 -14.52
N GLY A 97 38.70 6.89 -14.63
CA GLY A 97 38.95 8.27 -14.20
C GLY A 97 40.41 8.69 -14.38
N LYS A 98 40.75 9.91 -13.94
CA LYS A 98 42.11 10.47 -14.11
C LYS A 98 43.20 9.53 -13.59
N ARG A 99 42.96 8.85 -12.46
CA ARG A 99 43.95 7.93 -11.86
C ARG A 99 44.08 6.63 -12.67
N PHE A 100 42.98 6.05 -13.12
CA PHE A 100 42.99 4.86 -13.97
C PHE A 100 43.72 5.14 -15.32
N ASN A 101 43.31 6.21 -16.01
CA ASN A 101 43.94 6.62 -17.27
C ASN A 101 45.43 6.93 -17.14
N LYS A 102 45.86 7.43 -15.99
CA LYS A 102 47.31 7.61 -15.69
C LYS A 102 48.04 6.27 -15.60
N LEU A 103 47.44 5.24 -14.99
CA LEU A 103 48.03 3.90 -14.89
C LEU A 103 48.07 3.22 -16.25
N VAL A 104 47.04 3.32 -17.08
CA VAL A 104 47.05 2.80 -18.46
C VAL A 104 48.18 3.44 -19.26
N ARG A 105 48.33 4.78 -19.22
CA ARG A 105 49.46 5.47 -19.91
C ARG A 105 50.82 5.05 -19.37
N GLN A 106 50.93 4.77 -18.07
CA GLN A 106 52.18 4.29 -17.49
C GLN A 106 52.50 2.86 -17.93
N GLY A 107 51.48 1.97 -17.98
CA GLY A 107 51.61 0.62 -18.53
C GLY A 107 52.08 0.60 -19.95
N LEU A 108 51.47 1.42 -20.83
CA LEU A 108 51.89 1.58 -22.23
C LEU A 108 53.30 2.09 -22.40
N ARG A 109 53.80 2.89 -21.44
CA ARG A 109 55.19 3.36 -21.44
C ARG A 109 56.20 2.36 -20.86
N GLY A 110 55.81 1.10 -20.64
CA GLY A 110 56.65 0.04 -20.18
C GLY A 110 56.90 0.02 -18.67
N LYS A 111 56.16 0.77 -17.88
CA LYS A 111 56.28 0.77 -16.41
C LYS A 111 55.87 -0.57 -15.82
N THR A 112 56.74 -1.16 -15.01
CA THR A 112 56.46 -2.35 -14.20
C THR A 112 55.73 -1.95 -12.92
N PHE A 113 54.64 -2.63 -12.59
CA PHE A 113 53.95 -2.50 -11.32
C PHE A 113 54.40 -3.62 -10.39
N SER A 114 55.53 -3.38 -9.68
CA SER A 114 56.08 -4.39 -8.78
C SER A 114 55.10 -4.81 -7.69
N ALA A 115 55.19 -6.09 -7.31
CA ALA A 115 54.43 -6.62 -6.17
C ALA A 115 54.67 -5.77 -4.92
N TYR A 116 53.62 -5.35 -4.28
CA TYR A 116 53.67 -4.49 -3.10
C TYR A 116 54.59 -5.04 -2.01
N LYS A 117 55.53 -4.25 -1.49
CA LYS A 117 56.36 -4.61 -0.35
C LYS A 117 55.47 -4.91 0.87
N LYS A 118 55.71 -6.05 1.50
CA LYS A 118 54.93 -6.74 2.53
C LYS A 118 54.45 -5.92 3.76
N ARG A 119 54.94 -4.68 3.96
CA ARG A 119 54.63 -3.85 5.16
C ARG A 119 53.34 -3.02 5.05
N SER A 120 52.84 -2.75 3.85
CA SER A 120 51.56 -2.05 3.67
C SER A 120 50.36 -2.98 3.39
N LYS A 121 50.65 -4.24 3.03
CA LYS A 121 49.64 -5.26 2.69
C LYS A 121 48.72 -5.64 3.82
N ILE A 122 49.20 -5.68 5.07
CA ILE A 122 48.38 -6.09 6.20
C ILE A 122 47.32 -5.01 6.53
N ARG A 123 47.66 -3.72 6.45
CA ARG A 123 46.71 -2.63 6.72
C ARG A 123 45.72 -2.43 5.56
N SER A 124 46.17 -2.54 4.31
CA SER A 124 45.27 -2.40 3.16
C SER A 124 44.42 -3.65 2.91
N LEU A 125 44.94 -4.86 3.11
CA LEU A 125 44.16 -6.11 3.09
C LEU A 125 43.21 -6.18 4.27
N TRP A 126 43.60 -5.71 5.45
CA TRP A 126 42.71 -5.63 6.60
C TRP A 126 41.60 -4.59 6.37
N PHE A 127 41.92 -3.44 5.74
CA PHE A 127 40.93 -2.43 5.39
C PHE A 127 40.00 -2.88 4.24
N ILE A 128 40.51 -3.58 3.23
CA ILE A 128 39.71 -4.16 2.13
C ILE A 128 38.88 -5.35 2.65
N PHE A 129 39.50 -6.21 3.47
CA PHE A 129 38.84 -7.35 4.08
C PHE A 129 37.78 -6.91 5.09
N THR A 130 38.09 -5.94 5.94
CA THR A 130 37.08 -5.36 6.85
C THR A 130 36.02 -4.57 6.11
N ARG A 131 36.35 -3.87 5.03
CA ARG A 131 35.34 -3.15 4.22
C ARG A 131 34.46 -4.11 3.41
N ASN A 132 35.01 -5.15 2.82
CA ASN A 132 34.23 -6.18 2.13
C ASN A 132 33.42 -7.02 3.12
N LEU A 133 33.98 -7.41 4.25
CA LEU A 133 33.21 -8.02 5.34
C LEU A 133 32.15 -7.05 5.86
N GLN A 134 32.48 -5.78 6.06
CA GLN A 134 31.53 -4.79 6.54
C GLN A 134 30.41 -4.55 5.53
N ILE A 135 30.70 -4.52 4.22
CA ILE A 135 29.68 -4.42 3.16
C ILE A 135 28.84 -5.71 3.11
N GLN A 136 29.46 -6.89 3.19
CA GLN A 136 28.73 -8.15 3.19
C GLN A 136 27.86 -8.28 4.45
N TYR A 137 28.38 -7.98 5.63
CA TYR A 137 27.60 -7.97 6.87
C TYR A 137 26.51 -6.89 6.87
N THR A 138 26.75 -5.74 6.26
CA THR A 138 25.73 -4.70 6.17
C THR A 138 24.59 -5.08 5.19
N MET A 139 24.92 -5.75 4.08
CA MET A 139 23.91 -6.25 3.15
C MET A 139 23.09 -7.40 3.78
N GLU A 140 23.75 -8.38 4.38
CA GLU A 140 23.06 -9.45 5.13
C GLU A 140 22.18 -8.88 6.26
N PHE A 141 22.65 -7.85 6.98
CA PHE A 141 21.85 -7.19 8.00
C PHE A 141 20.67 -6.44 7.40
N ALA A 142 20.82 -5.78 6.26
CA ALA A 142 19.74 -5.07 5.57
C ALA A 142 18.62 -6.03 5.12
N GLU A 143 18.95 -7.27 4.74
CA GLU A 143 17.99 -8.31 4.39
C GLU A 143 17.26 -8.88 5.62
N ILE A 144 17.93 -8.96 6.77
CA ILE A 144 17.37 -9.48 8.02
C ILE A 144 16.55 -8.41 8.77
N LEU A 145 16.89 -7.13 8.61
CA LEU A 145 16.25 -6.02 9.33
C LEU A 145 14.71 -5.99 9.20
N PRO A 146 14.10 -6.21 8.03
CA PRO A 146 12.64 -6.26 7.90
C PRO A 146 11.99 -7.35 8.77
N PHE A 147 12.65 -8.50 8.91
CA PHE A 147 12.18 -9.57 9.81
C PHE A 147 12.27 -9.16 11.26
N ILE A 148 13.37 -8.54 11.66
CA ILE A 148 13.54 -8.02 13.04
C ILE A 148 12.45 -7.01 13.35
N CYS A 149 12.19 -6.06 12.44
CA CYS A 149 11.14 -5.05 12.59
C CYS A 149 9.74 -5.65 12.65
N GLY A 150 9.44 -6.60 11.77
CA GLY A 150 8.16 -7.29 11.75
C GLY A 150 7.91 -8.11 13.02
N ILE A 151 8.91 -8.88 13.47
CA ILE A 151 8.83 -9.65 14.72
C ILE A 151 8.73 -8.74 15.94
N ALA A 152 9.50 -7.65 15.99
CA ALA A 152 9.40 -6.66 17.06
C ALA A 152 7.99 -6.05 17.13
N SER A 153 7.39 -5.73 15.98
CA SER A 153 6.02 -5.24 15.91
C SER A 153 5.01 -6.25 16.47
N PHE A 154 5.15 -7.53 16.12
CA PHE A 154 4.30 -8.58 16.68
C PHE A 154 4.48 -8.75 18.20
N LEU A 155 5.71 -8.64 18.70
CA LEU A 155 5.98 -8.71 20.14
C LEU A 155 5.34 -7.54 20.89
N VAL A 156 5.46 -6.32 20.37
CA VAL A 156 4.81 -5.13 20.96
C VAL A 156 3.29 -5.27 20.88
N ALA A 157 2.74 -5.64 19.72
CA ALA A 157 1.32 -5.88 19.55
C ALA A 157 0.80 -6.98 20.51
N GLY A 158 1.55 -8.08 20.65
CA GLY A 158 1.25 -9.13 21.63
C GLY A 158 1.23 -8.63 23.07
N GLY A 159 2.18 -7.76 23.43
CA GLY A 159 2.20 -7.07 24.72
C GLY A 159 0.95 -6.20 24.93
N LEU A 160 0.52 -5.47 23.89
CA LEU A 160 -0.71 -4.67 23.95
C LEU A 160 -1.95 -5.55 24.10
N VAL A 161 -2.05 -6.68 23.38
CA VAL A 161 -3.15 -7.64 23.54
C VAL A 161 -3.22 -8.17 24.96
N VAL A 162 -2.09 -8.54 25.56
CA VAL A 162 -2.02 -8.99 26.94
C VAL A 162 -2.47 -7.89 27.90
N TRP A 163 -2.03 -6.65 27.66
CA TRP A 163 -2.44 -5.51 28.46
C TRP A 163 -3.95 -5.25 28.33
N ILE A 164 -4.52 -5.25 27.13
CA ILE A 164 -5.95 -5.09 26.87
C ILE A 164 -6.76 -6.16 27.57
N THR A 165 -6.36 -7.42 27.45
CA THR A 165 -7.11 -8.55 28.03
C THR A 165 -7.07 -8.60 29.55
N LYS A 166 -6.07 -7.99 30.19
CA LYS A 166 -5.99 -7.85 31.65
C LYS A 166 -6.91 -6.77 32.22
N GLN A 167 -7.43 -5.86 31.40
CA GLN A 167 -8.37 -4.84 31.86
C GLN A 167 -9.76 -5.45 32.04
N PRO A 168 -10.50 -4.97 33.04
CA PRO A 168 -11.85 -5.48 33.31
C PRO A 168 -12.78 -5.22 32.12
N SER A 169 -13.60 -6.21 31.80
CA SER A 169 -14.56 -6.17 30.68
C SER A 169 -15.93 -5.61 31.03
N GLY A 170 -16.09 -5.12 32.28
CA GLY A 170 -17.30 -4.46 32.73
C GLY A 170 -18.37 -5.40 33.29
N THR A 171 -19.60 -4.94 33.23
CA THR A 171 -20.78 -5.64 33.78
C THR A 171 -21.22 -6.81 32.89
N LYS A 172 -22.09 -7.68 33.43
CA LYS A 172 -22.67 -8.77 32.64
C LYS A 172 -23.41 -8.24 31.40
N GLY A 173 -24.19 -7.15 31.54
CA GLY A 173 -24.90 -6.53 30.41
C GLY A 173 -23.95 -6.09 29.29
N MET A 174 -22.82 -5.45 29.65
CA MET A 174 -21.81 -5.04 28.66
C MET A 174 -21.19 -6.25 27.94
N MET A 175 -20.94 -7.32 28.67
CA MET A 175 -20.40 -8.54 28.10
C MET A 175 -21.41 -9.25 27.19
N ASP A 176 -22.69 -9.25 27.53
CA ASP A 176 -23.77 -9.85 26.73
C ASP A 176 -23.88 -9.14 25.37
N ILE A 177 -23.83 -7.80 25.34
CA ILE A 177 -23.83 -7.00 24.12
C ILE A 177 -22.56 -7.27 23.31
N SER A 178 -21.39 -7.21 23.93
CA SER A 178 -20.12 -7.49 23.26
C SER A 178 -20.06 -8.90 22.67
N ASN A 179 -20.66 -9.89 23.33
CA ASN A 179 -20.77 -11.24 22.82
C ASN A 179 -21.73 -11.34 21.65
N ALA A 180 -22.87 -10.63 21.66
CA ALA A 180 -23.79 -10.57 20.55
C ALA A 180 -23.13 -9.96 19.31
N VAL A 181 -22.40 -8.85 19.46
CA VAL A 181 -21.61 -8.23 18.39
C VAL A 181 -20.55 -9.20 17.85
N LYS A 182 -19.82 -9.87 18.73
CA LYS A 182 -18.79 -10.86 18.36
C LYS A 182 -19.40 -12.06 17.60
N GLU A 183 -20.54 -12.57 18.03
CA GLU A 183 -21.24 -13.66 17.36
C GLU A 183 -21.74 -13.25 15.98
N GLY A 184 -22.35 -12.07 15.85
CA GLY A 184 -22.79 -11.50 14.59
C GLY A 184 -21.65 -11.31 13.59
N ALA A 185 -20.57 -10.68 14.04
CA ALA A 185 -19.37 -10.46 13.23
C ALA A 185 -18.69 -11.78 12.81
N SER A 186 -18.64 -12.76 13.70
CA SER A 186 -18.10 -14.10 13.37
C SER A 186 -18.99 -14.85 12.39
N ALA A 187 -20.32 -14.73 12.50
CA ALA A 187 -21.28 -15.33 11.60
C ALA A 187 -21.16 -14.73 10.19
N PHE A 188 -21.05 -13.42 10.09
CA PHE A 188 -20.78 -12.71 8.83
C PHE A 188 -19.50 -13.22 8.17
N LEU A 189 -18.36 -13.11 8.85
CA LEU A 189 -17.07 -13.55 8.31
C LEU A 189 -17.08 -15.02 7.90
N LYS A 190 -17.69 -15.89 8.69
CA LYS A 190 -17.78 -17.32 8.35
C LYS A 190 -18.58 -17.57 7.07
N ARG A 191 -19.69 -16.84 6.84
CA ARG A 191 -20.46 -16.93 5.60
C ARG A 191 -19.68 -16.34 4.41
N GLU A 192 -19.06 -15.22 4.59
CA GLU A 192 -18.25 -14.56 3.58
C GLU A 192 -17.08 -15.44 3.15
N MET A 193 -16.31 -15.99 4.11
CA MET A 193 -15.19 -16.91 3.83
C MET A 193 -15.62 -18.19 3.16
N LYS A 194 -16.81 -18.73 3.40
CA LYS A 194 -17.34 -19.90 2.68
C LYS A 194 -17.46 -19.69 1.17
N ILE A 195 -17.60 -18.42 0.73
CA ILE A 195 -17.70 -18.08 -0.68
C ILE A 195 -16.35 -17.67 -1.22
N ILE A 196 -15.62 -16.84 -0.49
CA ILE A 196 -14.34 -16.25 -0.92
C ILE A 196 -13.25 -17.33 -1.03
N VAL A 197 -13.14 -18.22 -0.05
CA VAL A 197 -12.07 -19.24 -0.02
C VAL A 197 -12.11 -20.19 -1.23
N PRO A 198 -13.25 -20.77 -1.63
CA PRO A 198 -13.31 -21.58 -2.85
C PRO A 198 -12.93 -20.79 -4.11
N VAL A 199 -13.36 -19.54 -4.23
CA VAL A 199 -12.99 -18.66 -5.35
C VAL A 199 -11.49 -18.38 -5.35
N ALA A 200 -10.91 -18.06 -4.20
CA ALA A 200 -9.47 -17.83 -4.08
C ALA A 200 -8.65 -19.09 -4.42
N ILE A 201 -9.08 -20.27 -3.98
CA ILE A 201 -8.42 -21.54 -4.33
C ILE A 201 -8.52 -21.78 -5.85
N ALA A 202 -9.70 -21.61 -6.44
CA ALA A 202 -9.87 -21.81 -7.88
C ALA A 202 -8.98 -20.85 -8.68
N LEU A 203 -8.94 -19.57 -8.32
CA LEU A 203 -8.08 -18.58 -8.98
C LEU A 203 -6.59 -18.88 -8.76
N SER A 204 -6.18 -19.32 -7.56
CA SER A 204 -4.81 -19.75 -7.29
C SER A 204 -4.37 -20.87 -8.22
N VAL A 205 -5.23 -21.88 -8.40
CA VAL A 205 -4.97 -23.00 -9.32
C VAL A 205 -4.95 -22.53 -10.77
N ILE A 206 -5.88 -21.67 -11.18
CA ILE A 206 -5.92 -21.12 -12.53
C ILE A 206 -4.65 -20.32 -12.81
N ILE A 207 -4.28 -19.37 -11.94
CA ILE A 207 -3.07 -18.56 -12.08
C ILE A 207 -1.83 -19.46 -12.14
N GLY A 208 -1.74 -20.46 -11.25
CA GLY A 208 -0.61 -21.38 -11.23
C GLY A 208 -0.52 -22.28 -12.47
N ALA A 209 -1.65 -22.64 -13.07
CA ALA A 209 -1.70 -23.47 -14.27
C ALA A 209 -1.41 -22.69 -15.57
N PHE A 210 -1.91 -21.47 -15.69
CA PHE A 210 -1.78 -20.66 -16.90
C PHE A 210 -0.50 -19.80 -16.93
N LEU A 211 0.07 -19.43 -15.78
CA LEU A 211 1.32 -18.66 -15.69
C LEU A 211 2.43 -19.57 -15.16
N GLN A 212 2.65 -19.58 -13.86
CA GLN A 212 3.63 -20.44 -13.19
C GLN A 212 3.09 -20.87 -11.82
N PRO A 213 3.41 -22.08 -11.33
CA PRO A 213 2.97 -22.54 -10.01
C PRO A 213 3.33 -21.57 -8.87
N SER A 214 4.50 -20.90 -8.96
CA SER A 214 4.95 -19.88 -8.01
C SER A 214 4.01 -18.68 -7.91
N ASN A 215 3.42 -18.22 -9.03
CA ASN A 215 2.44 -17.12 -9.02
C ASN A 215 1.14 -17.55 -8.32
N GLY A 216 0.71 -18.80 -8.51
CA GLY A 216 -0.45 -19.35 -7.81
C GLY A 216 -0.22 -19.45 -6.30
N ILE A 217 0.96 -19.89 -5.87
CA ILE A 217 1.36 -19.94 -4.45
C ILE A 217 1.41 -18.52 -3.87
N ALA A 218 2.04 -17.60 -4.57
CA ALA A 218 2.12 -16.19 -4.16
C ALA A 218 0.72 -15.58 -3.99
N PHE A 219 -0.19 -15.83 -4.94
CA PHE A 219 -1.60 -15.42 -4.83
C PHE A 219 -2.26 -15.99 -3.58
N ALA A 220 -2.11 -17.30 -3.31
CA ALA A 220 -2.71 -17.94 -2.14
C ALA A 220 -2.20 -17.33 -0.83
N VAL A 221 -0.89 -17.04 -0.73
CA VAL A 221 -0.27 -16.38 0.43
C VAL A 221 -0.86 -14.99 0.62
N GLY A 222 -0.94 -14.17 -0.44
CA GLY A 222 -1.53 -12.84 -0.38
C GLY A 222 -2.98 -12.85 0.08
N ALA A 223 -3.78 -13.75 -0.50
CA ALA A 223 -5.18 -13.94 -0.15
C ALA A 223 -5.36 -14.38 1.32
N ALA A 224 -4.62 -15.38 1.77
CA ALA A 224 -4.71 -15.88 3.13
C ALA A 224 -4.33 -14.83 4.18
N LEU A 225 -3.24 -14.11 3.96
CA LEU A 225 -2.77 -13.10 4.90
C LEU A 225 -3.68 -11.86 4.92
N SER A 226 -4.27 -11.45 3.78
CA SER A 226 -5.28 -10.38 3.72
C SER A 226 -6.52 -10.74 4.55
N ALA A 227 -7.02 -11.98 4.42
CA ALA A 227 -8.12 -12.47 5.24
C ALA A 227 -7.76 -12.48 6.74
N VAL A 228 -6.56 -12.94 7.09
CA VAL A 228 -6.06 -12.96 8.48
C VAL A 228 -5.95 -11.54 9.03
N ALA A 229 -5.50 -10.56 8.26
CA ALA A 229 -5.42 -9.16 8.66
C ALA A 229 -6.80 -8.61 9.06
N GLY A 230 -7.83 -8.86 8.23
CA GLY A 230 -9.20 -8.48 8.54
C GLY A 230 -9.74 -9.17 9.81
N ILE A 231 -9.52 -10.48 9.94
CA ILE A 231 -9.97 -11.26 11.11
C ILE A 231 -9.30 -10.79 12.42
N ILE A 232 -8.00 -10.50 12.38
CA ILE A 232 -7.27 -10.00 13.55
C ILE A 232 -7.79 -8.61 13.93
N SER A 233 -7.95 -7.72 12.96
CA SER A 233 -8.48 -6.37 13.19
C SER A 233 -9.83 -6.43 13.91
N LEU A 234 -10.78 -7.20 13.39
CA LEU A 234 -12.09 -7.39 14.00
C LEU A 234 -12.03 -7.94 15.44
N LYS A 235 -11.21 -9.00 15.65
CA LYS A 235 -11.14 -9.63 16.98
C LYS A 235 -10.56 -8.69 18.05
N ILE A 236 -9.67 -7.80 17.65
CA ILE A 236 -9.02 -6.85 18.56
C ILE A 236 -9.99 -5.71 18.87
N THR A 237 -10.66 -5.15 17.86
CA THR A 237 -11.58 -4.03 18.04
C THR A 237 -12.74 -4.39 18.97
N VAL A 238 -13.40 -5.53 18.75
CA VAL A 238 -14.48 -6.00 19.64
C VAL A 238 -14.01 -6.18 21.10
N LYS A 239 -12.80 -6.73 21.32
CA LYS A 239 -12.26 -6.89 22.65
C LYS A 239 -11.90 -5.57 23.34
N ALA A 240 -11.42 -4.60 22.57
CA ALA A 240 -11.04 -3.29 23.09
C ALA A 240 -12.27 -2.43 23.39
N ALA A 241 -13.32 -2.48 22.56
CA ALA A 241 -14.52 -1.66 22.67
C ALA A 241 -15.24 -1.86 24.01
N VAL A 242 -15.52 -3.09 24.43
CA VAL A 242 -16.20 -3.36 25.72
C VAL A 242 -15.38 -2.86 26.91
N ARG A 243 -14.05 -2.89 26.82
CA ARG A 243 -13.16 -2.38 27.86
C ARG A 243 -13.06 -0.87 27.86
N ALA A 244 -13.11 -0.25 26.67
CA ALA A 244 -13.19 1.19 26.52
C ALA A 244 -14.51 1.70 27.12
N ALA A 245 -15.63 1.03 26.82
CA ALA A 245 -16.92 1.32 27.44
C ALA A 245 -16.87 1.23 28.97
N ASN A 246 -16.28 0.18 29.52
CA ASN A 246 -16.14 0.05 30.97
C ASN A 246 -15.27 1.15 31.60
N LEU A 247 -14.20 1.57 30.91
CA LEU A 247 -13.28 2.60 31.41
C LEU A 247 -13.82 4.03 31.25
N SER A 248 -14.99 4.22 30.59
CA SER A 248 -15.63 5.54 30.47
C SER A 248 -15.95 6.14 31.87
N SER A 249 -16.27 5.29 32.83
CA SER A 249 -16.46 5.70 34.22
C SER A 249 -15.18 6.20 34.93
N ASP A 250 -14.02 5.86 34.39
CA ASP A 250 -12.73 6.30 34.91
C ASP A 250 -12.21 7.57 34.24
N GLY A 251 -12.96 8.10 33.25
CA GLY A 251 -12.73 9.34 32.56
C GLY A 251 -11.99 9.21 31.23
N LEU A 252 -11.98 10.34 30.48
CA LEU A 252 -11.54 10.47 29.10
C LEU A 252 -10.17 9.84 28.82
N GLY A 253 -9.18 10.10 29.65
CA GLY A 253 -7.79 9.66 29.39
C GLY A 253 -7.60 8.14 29.40
N LYS A 254 -8.33 7.41 30.28
CA LYS A 254 -8.25 5.95 30.35
C LYS A 254 -9.02 5.31 29.19
N THR A 255 -10.19 5.84 28.89
CA THR A 255 -11.03 5.40 27.75
C THR A 255 -10.28 5.59 26.43
N PHE A 256 -9.71 6.76 26.21
CA PHE A 256 -8.86 7.07 25.07
C PHE A 256 -7.68 6.09 24.97
N ALA A 257 -6.94 5.87 26.06
CA ALA A 257 -5.78 4.98 26.04
C ALA A 257 -6.16 3.53 25.71
N MET A 258 -7.34 3.06 26.13
CA MET A 258 -7.83 1.73 25.78
C MET A 258 -8.16 1.64 24.30
N ALA A 259 -8.94 2.58 23.77
CA ALA A 259 -9.31 2.61 22.36
C ALA A 259 -8.08 2.75 21.45
N PHE A 260 -7.15 3.66 21.78
CA PHE A 260 -5.92 3.85 21.00
C PHE A 260 -5.02 2.60 21.04
N ARG A 261 -4.83 1.94 22.17
CA ARG A 261 -4.01 0.71 22.26
C ARG A 261 -4.63 -0.45 21.50
N GLY A 262 -5.97 -0.52 21.47
CA GLY A 262 -6.69 -1.44 20.59
C GLY A 262 -6.36 -1.18 19.13
N GLY A 263 -6.50 0.06 18.67
CA GLY A 263 -6.13 0.50 17.33
C GLY A 263 -4.64 0.28 17.03
N ALA A 264 -3.75 0.61 17.97
CA ALA A 264 -2.31 0.40 17.83
C ALA A 264 -1.91 -1.07 17.65
N THR A 265 -2.65 -1.99 18.26
CA THR A 265 -2.43 -3.42 18.02
C THR A 265 -2.69 -3.79 16.56
N VAL A 266 -3.77 -3.28 15.98
CA VAL A 266 -4.09 -3.48 14.55
C VAL A 266 -3.03 -2.81 13.67
N GLY A 267 -2.70 -1.55 13.97
CA GLY A 267 -1.72 -0.75 13.21
C GLY A 267 -0.31 -1.34 13.21
N LEU A 268 0.08 -2.07 14.24
CA LEU A 268 1.39 -2.74 14.28
C LEU A 268 1.37 -4.11 13.60
N VAL A 269 0.27 -4.87 13.72
CA VAL A 269 0.18 -6.24 13.15
C VAL A 269 0.05 -6.22 11.64
N VAL A 270 -0.83 -5.40 11.09
CA VAL A 270 -1.20 -5.46 9.67
C VAL A 270 -0.03 -5.10 8.72
N PRO A 271 0.66 -3.95 8.87
CA PRO A 271 1.81 -3.63 8.03
C PRO A 271 3.00 -4.58 8.28
N ALA A 272 3.18 -5.09 9.53
CA ALA A 272 4.21 -6.08 9.82
C ALA A 272 3.98 -7.39 9.05
N MET A 273 2.72 -7.86 8.98
CA MET A 273 2.36 -9.03 8.16
C MET A 273 2.69 -8.80 6.69
N ALA A 274 2.39 -7.63 6.14
CA ALA A 274 2.66 -7.30 4.75
C ALA A 274 4.17 -7.23 4.47
N LEU A 275 4.93 -6.57 5.35
CA LEU A 275 6.39 -6.48 5.25
C LEU A 275 7.05 -7.85 5.28
N LEU A 276 6.65 -8.71 6.22
CA LEU A 276 7.18 -10.07 6.35
C LEU A 276 6.81 -10.95 5.17
N ALA A 277 5.58 -10.82 4.66
CA ALA A 277 5.11 -11.60 3.51
C ALA A 277 5.92 -11.27 2.25
N ILE A 278 6.07 -9.99 1.93
CA ILE A 278 6.78 -9.59 0.71
C ILE A 278 8.28 -9.86 0.82
N THR A 279 8.89 -9.61 1.99
CA THR A 279 10.31 -9.88 2.21
C THR A 279 10.61 -11.37 2.16
N GLY A 280 9.77 -12.19 2.81
CA GLY A 280 9.92 -13.64 2.81
C GLY A 280 9.77 -14.26 1.41
N LEU A 281 8.80 -13.78 0.64
CA LEU A 281 8.62 -14.25 -0.73
C LEU A 281 9.71 -13.77 -1.67
N TYR A 282 10.21 -12.56 -1.49
CA TYR A 282 11.35 -12.04 -2.25
C TYR A 282 12.62 -12.87 -2.06
N LEU A 283 12.88 -13.37 -0.85
CA LEU A 283 14.03 -14.24 -0.58
C LEU A 283 13.88 -15.64 -1.22
N ILE A 284 12.64 -16.13 -1.34
CA ILE A 284 12.36 -17.44 -1.95
C ILE A 284 12.30 -17.33 -3.48
N TYR A 285 11.67 -16.28 -3.97
CA TYR A 285 11.45 -15.99 -5.38
C TYR A 285 11.94 -14.57 -5.68
N PRO A 286 13.23 -14.37 -6.04
CA PRO A 286 13.80 -13.05 -6.28
C PRO A 286 13.35 -12.44 -7.62
N ASP A 287 12.16 -12.77 -8.07
CA ASP A 287 11.51 -12.22 -9.26
C ASP A 287 10.24 -11.45 -8.87
N PRO A 288 10.20 -10.12 -9.07
CA PRO A 288 9.05 -9.29 -8.71
C PRO A 288 7.75 -9.65 -9.40
N ILE A 289 7.81 -10.22 -10.63
CA ILE A 289 6.60 -10.63 -11.37
C ILE A 289 5.97 -11.84 -10.70
N THR A 290 6.77 -12.79 -10.25
CA THR A 290 6.30 -13.92 -9.44
C THR A 290 5.63 -13.43 -8.14
N ILE A 291 6.25 -12.46 -7.47
CA ILE A 291 5.70 -11.87 -6.24
C ILE A 291 4.41 -11.07 -6.52
N ALA A 292 4.19 -10.58 -7.75
CA ALA A 292 2.97 -9.85 -8.11
C ALA A 292 1.68 -10.65 -7.84
N GLY A 293 1.75 -11.97 -7.86
CA GLY A 293 0.65 -12.83 -7.44
C GLY A 293 0.13 -12.53 -6.03
N VAL A 294 1.02 -12.15 -5.08
CA VAL A 294 0.62 -11.75 -3.72
C VAL A 294 -0.29 -10.52 -3.77
N GLY A 295 0.04 -9.56 -4.64
CA GLY A 295 -0.76 -8.34 -4.83
C GLY A 295 -2.18 -8.67 -5.28
N ILE A 296 -2.35 -9.55 -6.27
CA ILE A 296 -3.70 -9.95 -6.74
C ILE A 296 -4.47 -10.64 -5.62
N GLY A 297 -3.83 -11.59 -4.92
CA GLY A 297 -4.48 -12.31 -3.81
C GLY A 297 -4.91 -11.36 -2.69
N ALA A 298 -4.03 -10.45 -2.29
CA ALA A 298 -4.32 -9.44 -1.29
C ALA A 298 -5.46 -8.50 -1.73
N SER A 299 -5.39 -8.00 -2.98
CA SER A 299 -6.39 -7.09 -3.55
C SER A 299 -7.77 -7.72 -3.67
N LEU A 300 -7.82 -8.97 -4.11
CA LEU A 300 -9.08 -9.69 -4.27
C LEU A 300 -9.82 -9.85 -2.93
N ILE A 301 -9.11 -10.32 -1.92
CA ILE A 301 -9.69 -10.53 -0.59
C ILE A 301 -10.06 -9.20 0.07
N ALA A 302 -9.18 -8.19 -0.05
CA ALA A 302 -9.47 -6.85 0.45
C ALA A 302 -10.73 -6.27 -0.19
N LEU A 303 -10.91 -6.45 -1.51
CA LEU A 303 -12.10 -6.01 -2.23
C LEU A 303 -13.38 -6.68 -1.70
N PHE A 304 -13.37 -8.00 -1.53
CA PHE A 304 -14.53 -8.73 -1.01
C PHE A 304 -14.89 -8.27 0.39
N ILE A 305 -13.93 -8.28 1.33
CA ILE A 305 -14.17 -7.87 2.72
C ILE A 305 -14.62 -6.40 2.78
N ARG A 306 -14.02 -5.52 1.95
CA ARG A 306 -14.36 -4.09 1.91
C ARG A 306 -15.76 -3.84 1.38
N ILE A 307 -16.15 -4.51 0.30
CA ILE A 307 -17.49 -4.40 -0.28
C ILE A 307 -18.54 -5.06 0.63
N GLY A 308 -18.29 -6.30 1.06
CA GLY A 308 -19.22 -7.05 1.91
C GLY A 308 -19.47 -6.36 3.24
N GLY A 309 -18.39 -6.00 3.92
CA GLY A 309 -18.46 -5.25 5.18
C GLY A 309 -19.11 -3.88 5.02
N GLY A 310 -18.75 -3.12 3.97
CA GLY A 310 -19.32 -1.81 3.69
C GLY A 310 -20.82 -1.84 3.38
N ILE A 311 -21.30 -2.82 2.61
CA ILE A 311 -22.74 -2.98 2.35
C ILE A 311 -23.46 -3.43 3.63
N PHE A 312 -22.86 -4.34 4.40
CA PHE A 312 -23.43 -4.81 5.67
C PHE A 312 -23.62 -3.65 6.64
N THR A 313 -22.54 -2.92 6.96
CA THR A 313 -22.57 -1.85 7.96
C THR A 313 -23.58 -0.78 7.56
N LYS A 314 -23.57 -0.32 6.32
CA LYS A 314 -24.44 0.77 5.92
C LYS A 314 -25.89 0.35 5.66
N ALA A 315 -26.16 -0.92 5.41
CA ALA A 315 -27.51 -1.43 5.43
C ALA A 315 -28.10 -1.47 6.84
N ALA A 316 -27.31 -1.83 7.82
CA ALA A 316 -27.72 -1.87 9.23
C ALA A 316 -27.90 -0.47 9.79
N ASP A 317 -26.93 0.42 9.60
CA ASP A 317 -26.93 1.82 10.02
C ASP A 317 -28.10 2.60 9.42
N MET A 318 -28.27 2.61 8.09
CA MET A 318 -29.43 3.24 7.43
C MET A 318 -30.77 2.67 7.92
N GLY A 319 -30.82 1.38 8.19
CA GLY A 319 -32.02 0.73 8.75
C GLY A 319 -32.30 1.16 10.17
N ALA A 320 -31.27 1.26 10.99
CA ALA A 320 -31.37 1.74 12.36
C ALA A 320 -31.77 3.22 12.42
N ASP A 321 -31.12 4.04 11.62
CA ASP A 321 -31.29 5.49 11.63
C ASP A 321 -32.66 5.94 11.06
N LEU A 322 -33.02 5.40 9.90
CA LEU A 322 -34.28 5.82 9.24
C LEU A 322 -35.48 5.48 10.09
N VAL A 323 -35.57 4.27 10.62
CA VAL A 323 -36.72 3.84 11.42
C VAL A 323 -36.59 4.31 12.86
N GLY A 324 -35.42 4.22 13.46
CA GLY A 324 -35.18 4.61 14.86
C GLY A 324 -35.23 6.12 15.07
N LYS A 325 -34.33 6.85 14.41
CA LYS A 325 -34.18 8.30 14.67
C LYS A 325 -35.24 9.13 13.97
N VAL A 326 -35.58 8.82 12.69
CA VAL A 326 -36.46 9.65 11.89
C VAL A 326 -37.95 9.31 12.12
N GLU A 327 -38.32 8.01 12.12
CA GLU A 327 -39.74 7.59 12.27
C GLU A 327 -40.14 7.41 13.74
N ALA A 328 -39.37 6.66 14.55
CA ALA A 328 -39.76 6.35 15.93
C ALA A 328 -39.23 7.38 16.95
N ASN A 329 -38.34 8.29 16.53
CA ASN A 329 -37.75 9.32 17.37
C ASN A 329 -37.07 8.78 18.64
N ILE A 330 -36.41 7.60 18.55
CA ILE A 330 -35.59 7.01 19.61
C ILE A 330 -34.11 7.38 19.40
N PRO A 331 -33.31 7.48 20.49
CA PRO A 331 -31.91 7.83 20.39
C PRO A 331 -31.10 6.85 19.51
N GLU A 332 -29.92 7.28 19.10
CA GLU A 332 -28.90 6.44 18.47
C GLU A 332 -28.44 5.36 19.49
N ASP A 333 -28.19 4.16 19.01
CA ASP A 333 -27.81 3.00 19.84
C ASP A 333 -28.86 2.56 20.88
N ASP A 334 -30.11 3.01 20.78
CA ASP A 334 -31.13 2.61 21.73
C ASP A 334 -31.39 1.10 21.66
N PRO A 335 -31.39 0.39 22.81
CA PRO A 335 -31.62 -1.07 22.87
C PRO A 335 -32.98 -1.52 22.37
N ARG A 336 -33.95 -0.62 22.20
CA ARG A 336 -35.26 -0.90 21.60
C ARG A 336 -35.18 -1.05 20.07
N ASN A 337 -34.16 -0.53 19.43
CA ASN A 337 -34.02 -0.61 17.98
C ASN A 337 -33.47 -2.01 17.58
N PRO A 338 -34.22 -2.82 16.81
CA PRO A 338 -33.79 -4.14 16.39
C PRO A 338 -32.50 -4.16 15.57
N ALA A 339 -32.13 -3.08 14.90
CA ALA A 339 -30.94 -3.01 14.05
C ALA A 339 -29.66 -2.59 14.80
N THR A 340 -29.72 -2.12 16.06
CA THR A 340 -28.55 -1.59 16.80
C THR A 340 -27.40 -2.60 16.92
N ILE A 341 -27.68 -3.88 17.21
CA ILE A 341 -26.61 -4.88 17.24
C ILE A 341 -26.03 -5.14 15.85
N ALA A 342 -26.87 -5.10 14.78
CA ALA A 342 -26.37 -5.24 13.42
C ALA A 342 -25.50 -4.07 13.01
N ASP A 343 -25.81 -2.86 13.44
CA ASP A 343 -25.01 -1.66 13.26
C ASP A 343 -23.64 -1.78 13.92
N ASN A 344 -23.59 -2.08 15.22
CA ASN A 344 -22.35 -2.33 15.93
C ASN A 344 -21.50 -3.48 15.32
N VAL A 345 -22.15 -4.52 14.78
CA VAL A 345 -21.46 -5.58 14.00
C VAL A 345 -20.86 -4.98 12.75
N GLY A 346 -21.61 -4.10 12.08
CA GLY A 346 -21.23 -3.42 10.85
C GLY A 346 -19.91 -2.67 10.98
N ASP A 347 -19.74 -1.85 12.02
CA ASP A 347 -18.50 -1.11 12.28
C ASP A 347 -17.28 -2.04 12.40
N ASN A 348 -17.46 -3.19 13.02
CA ASN A 348 -16.38 -4.16 13.15
C ASN A 348 -16.05 -4.87 11.84
N VAL A 349 -17.02 -5.21 11.00
CA VAL A 349 -16.77 -5.92 9.73
C VAL A 349 -16.45 -4.96 8.59
N GLY A 350 -17.12 -3.80 8.52
CA GLY A 350 -16.89 -2.79 7.48
C GLY A 350 -15.65 -1.97 7.73
N ASP A 351 -15.60 -1.30 8.88
CA ASP A 351 -14.51 -0.37 9.17
C ASP A 351 -13.25 -1.09 9.67
N ALA A 352 -13.35 -1.97 10.68
CA ALA A 352 -12.14 -2.59 11.23
C ALA A 352 -11.56 -3.70 10.32
N ALA A 353 -12.38 -4.69 9.91
CA ALA A 353 -11.87 -5.79 9.09
C ALA A 353 -11.59 -5.35 7.65
N GLY A 354 -12.50 -4.54 7.05
CA GLY A 354 -12.33 -4.02 5.69
C GLY A 354 -11.09 -3.14 5.57
N MET A 355 -10.84 -2.25 6.54
CA MET A 355 -9.67 -1.40 6.57
C MET A 355 -8.37 -2.19 6.82
N GLY A 356 -8.39 -3.16 7.73
CA GLY A 356 -7.21 -3.99 7.98
C GLY A 356 -6.72 -4.72 6.74
N SER A 357 -7.63 -5.31 5.95
CA SER A 357 -7.29 -5.95 4.67
C SER A 357 -6.88 -4.96 3.58
N ASP A 358 -7.51 -3.76 3.51
CA ASP A 358 -7.16 -2.71 2.53
C ASP A 358 -5.74 -2.14 2.78
N VAL A 359 -5.37 -1.89 4.04
CA VAL A 359 -4.02 -1.42 4.39
C VAL A 359 -2.97 -2.51 4.15
N TYR A 360 -3.28 -3.78 4.46
CA TYR A 360 -2.42 -4.91 4.11
C TYR A 360 -2.15 -4.95 2.61
N GLU A 361 -3.20 -4.89 1.80
CA GLU A 361 -3.11 -4.84 0.34
C GLU A 361 -2.29 -3.64 -0.13
N SER A 362 -2.59 -2.43 0.36
CA SER A 362 -1.90 -1.20 -0.04
C SER A 362 -0.41 -1.28 0.20
N TYR A 363 -0.01 -1.86 1.34
CA TYR A 363 1.39 -2.04 1.70
C TYR A 363 2.11 -2.99 0.73
N ILE A 364 1.49 -4.13 0.43
CA ILE A 364 2.01 -5.12 -0.53
C ILE A 364 2.16 -4.51 -1.93
N VAL A 365 1.07 -3.92 -2.45
CA VAL A 365 1.03 -3.40 -3.83
C VAL A 365 2.02 -2.25 -4.02
N THR A 366 2.22 -1.41 -3.01
CA THR A 366 3.15 -0.28 -3.12
C THR A 366 4.61 -0.74 -3.07
N ILE A 367 4.97 -1.68 -2.19
CA ILE A 367 6.32 -2.26 -2.22
C ILE A 367 6.55 -2.96 -3.56
N LEU A 368 5.59 -3.76 -4.02
CA LEU A 368 5.67 -4.45 -5.30
C LEU A 368 5.90 -3.48 -6.46
N ALA A 369 5.16 -2.37 -6.53
CA ALA A 369 5.35 -1.37 -7.56
C ALA A 369 6.80 -0.83 -7.59
N ALA A 370 7.36 -0.52 -6.42
CA ALA A 370 8.74 -0.06 -6.32
C ALA A 370 9.76 -1.16 -6.68
N LEU A 371 9.51 -2.42 -6.30
CA LEU A 371 10.36 -3.55 -6.66
C LEU A 371 10.36 -3.81 -8.18
N LEU A 372 9.21 -3.72 -8.85
CA LEU A 372 9.11 -3.87 -10.30
C LEU A 372 9.95 -2.81 -11.02
N ILE A 373 9.88 -1.56 -10.61
CA ILE A 373 10.69 -0.49 -11.22
C ILE A 373 12.18 -0.66 -10.89
N ALA A 374 12.52 -1.08 -9.66
CA ALA A 374 13.91 -1.40 -9.30
C ALA A 374 14.51 -2.52 -10.17
N ALA A 375 13.69 -3.52 -10.54
CA ALA A 375 14.09 -4.59 -11.46
C ALA A 375 14.44 -4.04 -12.85
N LEU A 376 13.64 -3.12 -13.36
CA LEU A 376 13.87 -2.50 -14.67
C LEU A 376 15.14 -1.63 -14.68
N ILE A 377 15.47 -0.97 -13.58
CA ILE A 377 16.73 -0.23 -13.42
C ILE A 377 17.94 -1.17 -13.43
N GLY A 378 17.76 -2.43 -13.03
CA GLY A 378 18.81 -3.43 -12.99
C GLY A 378 19.89 -3.17 -11.92
N ALA A 379 19.56 -2.43 -10.86
CA ALA A 379 20.44 -2.12 -9.75
C ALA A 379 20.04 -2.94 -8.50
N PRO A 380 20.77 -4.03 -8.16
CA PRO A 380 20.37 -4.94 -7.08
C PRO A 380 20.13 -4.25 -5.73
N ASN A 381 20.94 -3.24 -5.41
CA ASN A 381 20.83 -2.50 -4.15
C ASN A 381 19.50 -1.74 -4.02
N PHE A 382 18.87 -1.35 -5.13
CA PHE A 382 17.61 -0.62 -5.10
C PHE A 382 16.39 -1.48 -4.74
N PHE A 383 16.49 -2.81 -4.87
CA PHE A 383 15.45 -3.71 -4.40
C PHE A 383 15.22 -3.65 -2.89
N LEU A 384 16.28 -3.50 -2.12
CA LEU A 384 16.18 -3.46 -0.66
C LEU A 384 15.58 -2.15 -0.15
N TYR A 385 15.76 -1.05 -0.88
CA TYR A 385 15.38 0.26 -0.35
C TYR A 385 13.88 0.43 -0.07
N PRO A 386 12.93 0.03 -0.94
CA PRO A 386 11.50 0.04 -0.61
C PRO A 386 11.15 -0.78 0.63
N ILE A 387 11.79 -1.93 0.82
CA ILE A 387 11.59 -2.81 1.97
C ILE A 387 12.16 -2.16 3.25
N LEU A 388 13.30 -1.50 3.16
CA LEU A 388 13.90 -0.75 4.26
C LEU A 388 13.08 0.46 4.67
N ILE A 389 12.47 1.19 3.70
CA ILE A 389 11.50 2.25 3.98
C ILE A 389 10.31 1.69 4.79
N GLY A 390 9.82 0.51 4.43
CA GLY A 390 8.82 -0.20 5.22
C GLY A 390 9.28 -0.50 6.65
N SER A 391 10.51 -0.96 6.79
CA SER A 391 11.13 -1.23 8.10
C SER A 391 11.28 0.02 8.95
N SER A 392 11.68 1.16 8.34
CA SER A 392 11.78 2.46 9.04
C SER A 392 10.42 2.88 9.61
N GLY A 393 9.36 2.69 8.83
CA GLY A 393 8.00 2.99 9.23
C GLY A 393 7.52 2.12 10.39
N MET A 394 7.90 0.84 10.42
CA MET A 394 7.56 -0.04 11.55
C MET A 394 8.24 0.40 12.84
N ILE A 395 9.54 0.72 12.80
CA ILE A 395 10.27 1.25 13.97
C ILE A 395 9.62 2.56 14.43
N ALA A 396 9.36 3.47 13.49
CA ALA A 396 8.73 4.76 13.77
C ALA A 396 7.35 4.60 14.40
N SER A 397 6.55 3.66 13.91
CA SER A 397 5.20 3.37 14.43
C SER A 397 5.25 2.77 15.84
N ILE A 398 6.18 1.83 16.11
CA ILE A 398 6.37 1.29 17.47
C ILE A 398 6.67 2.42 18.46
N ILE A 399 7.61 3.31 18.13
CA ILE A 399 7.98 4.44 19.01
C ILE A 399 6.81 5.40 19.17
N GLY A 400 6.11 5.72 18.05
CA GLY A 400 4.92 6.56 18.07
C GLY A 400 3.83 6.03 19.00
N VAL A 401 3.55 4.73 18.93
CA VAL A 401 2.57 4.08 19.82
C VAL A 401 2.97 4.16 21.29
N VAL A 402 4.25 3.93 21.59
CA VAL A 402 4.75 3.96 22.98
C VAL A 402 4.68 5.37 23.62
N ILE A 403 4.80 6.42 22.82
CA ILE A 403 4.77 7.80 23.30
C ILE A 403 3.38 8.25 23.75
N VAL A 404 2.31 7.60 23.27
CA VAL A 404 0.94 7.98 23.63
C VAL A 404 0.63 7.59 25.07
N GLY A 405 0.52 8.62 25.93
CA GLY A 405 0.15 8.48 27.33
C GLY A 405 -1.32 8.74 27.61
N SER A 406 -1.80 8.29 28.77
CA SER A 406 -3.19 8.46 29.23
C SER A 406 -3.37 9.59 30.26
N LYS A 407 -2.29 10.09 30.85
CA LYS A 407 -2.34 11.07 31.94
C LYS A 407 -2.54 12.50 31.41
N GLY A 408 -3.49 13.22 32.01
CA GLY A 408 -3.74 14.63 31.71
C GLY A 408 -4.29 14.91 30.31
N VAL A 409 -4.94 13.93 29.69
CA VAL A 409 -5.58 14.08 28.37
C VAL A 409 -6.86 14.88 28.54
N THR A 410 -6.86 16.10 28.04
CA THR A 410 -8.03 17.00 27.95
C THR A 410 -8.47 17.24 26.51
N ASP A 411 -7.69 16.80 25.55
CA ASP A 411 -7.94 16.90 24.11
C ASP A 411 -7.27 15.70 23.44
N VAL A 412 -8.07 14.80 22.92
CA VAL A 412 -7.66 13.51 22.35
C VAL A 412 -6.80 13.69 21.08
N MET A 413 -7.04 14.75 20.32
CA MET A 413 -6.26 15.03 19.09
C MET A 413 -4.80 15.35 19.37
N LYS A 414 -4.47 15.94 20.51
CA LYS A 414 -3.07 16.34 20.80
C LYS A 414 -2.11 15.15 20.91
N PRO A 415 -2.39 14.10 21.71
CA PRO A 415 -1.51 12.94 21.78
C PRO A 415 -1.45 12.16 20.46
N LEU A 416 -2.54 12.09 19.70
CA LEU A 416 -2.58 11.45 18.38
C LEU A 416 -1.67 12.18 17.37
N ASN A 417 -1.82 13.49 17.26
CA ASN A 417 -0.98 14.32 16.37
C ASN A 417 0.50 14.27 16.79
N ARG A 418 0.79 14.33 18.10
CA ARG A 418 2.17 14.21 18.58
C ARG A 418 2.79 12.88 18.18
N SER A 419 2.09 11.78 18.38
CA SER A 419 2.53 10.44 18.00
C SER A 419 2.82 10.37 16.49
N PHE A 420 1.91 10.88 15.68
CA PHE A 420 2.05 10.93 14.22
C PHE A 420 3.29 11.73 13.79
N TYR A 421 3.46 12.98 14.25
CA TYR A 421 4.60 13.80 13.86
C TYR A 421 5.95 13.25 14.33
N VAL A 422 6.01 12.65 15.51
CA VAL A 422 7.22 11.97 15.99
C VAL A 422 7.54 10.76 15.12
N SER A 423 6.54 9.96 14.77
CA SER A 423 6.74 8.83 13.84
C SER A 423 7.24 9.32 12.47
N ALA A 424 6.68 10.39 11.94
CA ALA A 424 7.12 10.97 10.68
C ALA A 424 8.59 11.43 10.72
N ALA A 425 8.98 12.12 11.78
CA ALA A 425 10.36 12.57 11.97
C ALA A 425 11.36 11.39 12.09
N ILE A 426 10.98 10.35 12.82
CA ILE A 426 11.80 9.14 12.97
C ILE A 426 11.91 8.40 11.63
N ALA A 427 10.82 8.26 10.87
CA ALA A 427 10.83 7.61 9.56
C ALA A 427 11.78 8.34 8.59
N ILE A 428 11.76 9.67 8.55
CA ILE A 428 12.69 10.47 7.74
C ILE A 428 14.13 10.21 8.18
N ALA A 429 14.43 10.25 9.48
CA ALA A 429 15.77 10.04 9.99
C ALA A 429 16.30 8.63 9.67
N LEU A 430 15.46 7.60 9.82
CA LEU A 430 15.82 6.22 9.49
C LEU A 430 15.98 6.00 7.99
N ASN A 431 15.14 6.61 7.15
CA ASN A 431 15.30 6.54 5.70
C ASN A 431 16.63 7.13 5.24
N TYR A 432 17.09 8.23 5.86
CA TYR A 432 18.42 8.79 5.61
C TYR A 432 19.52 7.81 6.00
N VAL A 433 19.44 7.23 7.20
CA VAL A 433 20.40 6.23 7.66
C VAL A 433 20.43 5.02 6.72
N PHE A 434 19.27 4.50 6.35
CA PHE A 434 19.20 3.30 5.52
C PHE A 434 19.76 3.50 4.12
N ILE A 435 19.45 4.61 3.47
CA ILE A 435 19.99 4.85 2.13
C ILE A 435 21.50 5.06 2.15
N THR A 436 22.02 5.77 3.14
CA THR A 436 23.44 6.09 3.23
C THR A 436 24.31 4.94 3.73
N GLN A 437 23.75 4.04 4.54
CA GLN A 437 24.50 2.91 5.11
C GLN A 437 24.38 1.63 4.30
N PHE A 438 23.20 1.37 3.69
CA PHE A 438 22.93 0.09 3.07
C PHE A 438 22.83 0.15 1.55
N ILE A 439 22.55 1.32 0.96
CA ILE A 439 22.34 1.43 -0.48
C ILE A 439 23.55 2.05 -1.16
N ASP A 440 23.77 3.34 -1.00
CA ASP A 440 24.89 4.09 -1.60
C ASP A 440 25.02 5.47 -0.94
N GLN A 441 26.16 6.13 -1.19
CA GLN A 441 26.44 7.51 -0.78
C GLN A 441 26.60 8.44 -2.00
N SER A 442 25.99 8.09 -3.12
CA SER A 442 26.00 8.89 -4.36
C SER A 442 25.00 10.04 -4.32
N SER A 443 25.12 10.97 -5.27
CA SER A 443 24.11 12.01 -5.50
C SER A 443 22.73 11.43 -5.79
N THR A 444 22.68 10.30 -6.47
CA THR A 444 21.45 9.56 -6.76
C THR A 444 20.77 9.09 -5.48
N ALA A 445 21.52 8.52 -4.53
CA ALA A 445 20.99 8.08 -3.25
C ALA A 445 20.37 9.25 -2.45
N TYR A 446 21.05 10.41 -2.41
CA TYR A 446 20.48 11.60 -1.74
C TYR A 446 19.24 12.14 -2.43
N ALA A 447 19.16 12.07 -3.76
CA ALA A 447 17.96 12.43 -4.51
C ALA A 447 16.80 11.49 -4.20
N LEU A 448 17.04 10.18 -4.18
CA LEU A 448 16.04 9.16 -3.80
C LEU A 448 15.58 9.33 -2.33
N PHE A 449 16.51 9.68 -1.41
CA PHE A 449 16.11 10.07 -0.06
C PHE A 449 15.18 11.30 -0.08
N GLY A 450 15.48 12.31 -0.90
CA GLY A 450 14.63 13.49 -1.06
C GLY A 450 13.18 13.12 -1.45
N THR A 451 12.99 12.12 -2.31
CA THR A 451 11.65 11.64 -2.67
C THR A 451 10.92 10.99 -1.50
N THR A 452 11.64 10.30 -0.60
CA THR A 452 11.02 9.73 0.61
C THR A 452 10.57 10.82 1.59
N VAL A 453 11.32 11.91 1.70
CA VAL A 453 10.93 13.08 2.51
C VAL A 453 9.63 13.69 1.98
N ILE A 454 9.49 13.83 0.65
CA ILE A 454 8.26 14.32 0.03
C ILE A 454 7.08 13.41 0.38
N GLY A 455 7.25 12.09 0.30
CA GLY A 455 6.20 11.13 0.66
C GLY A 455 5.74 11.25 2.10
N VAL A 456 6.68 11.36 3.05
CA VAL A 456 6.34 11.55 4.48
C VAL A 456 5.64 12.90 4.72
N ILE A 457 6.09 13.99 4.07
CA ILE A 457 5.47 15.31 4.21
C ILE A 457 4.09 15.38 3.55
N LEU A 458 3.86 14.64 2.49
CA LEU A 458 2.57 14.61 1.80
C LEU A 458 1.43 14.12 2.73
N VAL A 459 1.72 13.24 3.70
CA VAL A 459 0.72 12.73 4.64
C VAL A 459 0.07 13.86 5.46
N PRO A 460 0.79 14.68 6.23
CA PRO A 460 0.18 15.78 6.98
C PRO A 460 -0.47 16.84 6.08
N VAL A 461 0.01 17.02 4.84
CA VAL A 461 -0.63 17.93 3.89
C VAL A 461 -2.03 17.42 3.53
N ILE A 462 -2.17 16.14 3.17
CA ILE A 462 -3.45 15.53 2.84
C ILE A 462 -4.37 15.50 4.07
N GLN A 463 -3.83 15.15 5.24
CA GLN A 463 -4.57 15.21 6.49
C GLN A 463 -5.18 16.59 6.73
N LYS A 464 -4.40 17.66 6.55
CA LYS A 464 -4.86 19.03 6.74
C LYS A 464 -5.92 19.45 5.71
N ILE A 465 -5.79 19.00 4.46
CA ILE A 465 -6.78 19.26 3.42
C ILE A 465 -8.09 18.55 3.77
N THR A 466 -8.03 17.26 4.14
CA THR A 466 -9.20 16.48 4.51
C THR A 466 -9.88 17.07 5.76
N ASP A 467 -9.11 17.36 6.81
CA ASP A 467 -9.63 18.01 8.04
C ASP A 467 -10.36 19.32 7.73
N ASN A 468 -9.83 20.11 6.79
CA ASN A 468 -10.47 21.38 6.43
C ASN A 468 -11.89 21.21 5.85
N TYR A 469 -12.13 20.12 5.13
CA TYR A 469 -13.43 19.87 4.49
C TYR A 469 -14.37 18.97 5.28
N THR A 470 -13.86 18.19 6.24
CA THR A 470 -14.67 17.21 6.98
C THR A 470 -14.81 17.51 8.47
N SER A 471 -13.98 18.38 9.06
CA SER A 471 -14.05 18.67 10.50
C SER A 471 -15.20 19.62 10.85
N TYR A 472 -15.97 19.28 11.89
CA TYR A 472 -17.05 20.15 12.42
C TYR A 472 -16.58 21.53 12.92
N LYS A 473 -15.27 21.69 13.18
CA LYS A 473 -14.66 22.95 13.59
C LYS A 473 -14.45 23.91 12.42
N LYS A 474 -14.55 23.44 11.17
CA LYS A 474 -14.19 24.19 9.95
C LYS A 474 -15.38 24.75 9.19
N GLY A 475 -15.12 25.76 8.36
CA GLY A 475 -16.12 26.47 7.59
C GLY A 475 -17.00 25.58 6.71
N PRO A 476 -16.44 24.69 5.87
CA PRO A 476 -17.23 23.85 4.97
C PRO A 476 -18.31 23.03 5.66
N VAL A 477 -18.02 22.41 6.78
CA VAL A 477 -19.00 21.62 7.55
C VAL A 477 -20.04 22.50 8.22
N LYS A 478 -19.64 23.69 8.71
CA LYS A 478 -20.58 24.68 9.26
C LYS A 478 -21.58 25.14 8.19
N GLU A 479 -21.13 25.42 6.98
CA GLU A 479 -21.98 25.79 5.87
C GLU A 479 -22.98 24.67 5.50
N ILE A 480 -22.57 23.40 5.56
CA ILE A 480 -23.47 22.26 5.38
C ILE A 480 -24.52 22.22 6.50
N ALA A 481 -24.11 22.30 7.76
CA ALA A 481 -25.02 22.31 8.91
C ALA A 481 -26.01 23.49 8.85
N ASP A 482 -25.56 24.68 8.50
CA ASP A 482 -26.43 25.87 8.35
C ASP A 482 -27.44 25.69 7.21
N SER A 483 -27.08 24.97 6.14
CA SER A 483 -27.94 24.69 5.01
C SER A 483 -29.11 23.77 5.36
N ALA A 484 -29.01 23.00 6.46
CA ALA A 484 -30.08 22.16 6.97
C ALA A 484 -31.37 22.96 7.31
N LYS A 485 -31.21 24.23 7.68
CA LYS A 485 -32.33 25.13 7.93
C LYS A 485 -33.23 25.34 6.71
N TRP A 486 -32.69 25.11 5.50
CA TRP A 486 -33.45 25.27 4.24
C TRP A 486 -33.99 23.94 3.69
N GLY A 487 -33.83 22.83 4.46
CA GLY A 487 -34.38 21.52 4.18
C GLY A 487 -33.42 20.59 3.42
N TYR A 488 -33.93 19.39 3.11
CA TYR A 488 -33.18 18.25 2.59
C TYR A 488 -32.40 18.54 1.31
N ALA A 489 -33.01 19.21 0.34
CA ALA A 489 -32.38 19.50 -0.95
C ALA A 489 -31.15 20.39 -0.79
N SER A 490 -31.25 21.42 0.06
CA SER A 490 -30.18 22.37 0.30
C SER A 490 -28.99 21.70 1.00
N LEU A 491 -29.24 20.90 2.03
CA LEU A 491 -28.23 20.13 2.73
C LEU A 491 -27.50 19.16 1.77
N THR A 492 -28.27 18.41 0.95
CA THR A 492 -27.72 17.45 -0.01
C THR A 492 -26.82 18.14 -1.02
N LEU A 493 -27.29 19.23 -1.64
CA LEU A 493 -26.51 20.00 -2.61
C LEU A 493 -25.22 20.56 -1.98
N MET A 494 -25.32 21.15 -0.76
CA MET A 494 -24.16 21.75 -0.11
C MET A 494 -23.06 20.70 0.18
N GLY A 495 -23.41 19.51 0.64
CA GLY A 495 -22.46 18.43 0.86
C GLY A 495 -21.77 17.99 -0.44
N ILE A 496 -22.53 17.80 -1.53
CA ILE A 496 -21.99 17.47 -2.85
C ILE A 496 -20.99 18.56 -3.31
N ILE A 497 -21.38 19.84 -3.18
CA ILE A 497 -20.53 20.98 -3.55
C ILE A 497 -19.22 20.95 -2.76
N LYS A 498 -19.27 20.80 -1.44
CA LYS A 498 -18.05 20.78 -0.60
C LYS A 498 -17.18 19.57 -0.90
N GLY A 499 -17.79 18.41 -1.14
CA GLY A 499 -17.04 17.22 -1.57
C GLY A 499 -16.33 17.43 -2.91
N MET A 500 -17.00 18.01 -3.91
CA MET A 500 -16.36 18.35 -5.20
C MET A 500 -15.22 19.36 -5.00
N GLN A 501 -15.45 20.42 -4.22
CA GLN A 501 -14.43 21.43 -3.94
C GLN A 501 -13.19 20.85 -3.24
N SER A 502 -13.36 19.81 -2.42
CA SER A 502 -12.24 19.18 -1.69
C SER A 502 -11.24 18.47 -2.61
N THR A 503 -11.67 18.03 -3.80
CA THR A 503 -10.80 17.32 -4.75
C THR A 503 -9.71 18.20 -5.34
N GLY A 504 -9.95 19.51 -5.49
CA GLY A 504 -8.99 20.44 -6.09
C GLY A 504 -7.67 20.53 -5.31
N PRO A 505 -7.68 20.99 -4.05
CA PRO A 505 -6.47 21.05 -3.24
C PRO A 505 -5.75 19.71 -3.06
N PHE A 506 -6.51 18.61 -2.96
CA PHE A 506 -5.99 17.27 -2.88
C PHE A 506 -5.19 16.90 -4.15
N MET A 507 -5.79 17.09 -5.33
CA MET A 507 -5.12 16.79 -6.59
C MET A 507 -3.90 17.68 -6.82
N ILE A 508 -3.94 18.96 -6.45
CA ILE A 508 -2.78 19.86 -6.54
C ILE A 508 -1.64 19.33 -5.68
N ALA A 509 -1.91 18.93 -4.43
CA ALA A 509 -0.88 18.39 -3.55
C ALA A 509 -0.24 17.12 -4.12
N LEU A 510 -1.07 16.22 -4.68
CA LEU A 510 -0.60 14.98 -5.30
C LEU A 510 0.26 15.24 -6.55
N VAL A 511 -0.23 16.10 -7.45
CA VAL A 511 0.49 16.48 -8.69
C VAL A 511 1.83 17.14 -8.37
N VAL A 512 1.88 18.05 -7.41
CA VAL A 512 3.12 18.71 -6.98
C VAL A 512 4.10 17.66 -6.41
N ALA A 513 3.63 16.75 -5.57
CA ALA A 513 4.48 15.68 -5.05
C ALA A 513 5.05 14.78 -6.16
N ILE A 514 4.23 14.39 -7.14
CA ILE A 514 4.66 13.59 -8.31
C ILE A 514 5.72 14.34 -9.11
N ILE A 515 5.45 15.59 -9.50
CA ILE A 515 6.38 16.38 -10.33
C ILE A 515 7.72 16.56 -9.63
N ILE A 516 7.72 16.94 -8.34
CA ILE A 516 8.96 17.19 -7.59
C ILE A 516 9.73 15.89 -7.41
N SER A 517 9.07 14.79 -7.00
CA SER A 517 9.73 13.50 -6.81
C SER A 517 10.32 12.95 -8.10
N TYR A 518 9.55 13.02 -9.20
CA TYR A 518 10.01 12.61 -10.52
C TYR A 518 11.22 13.43 -10.96
N SER A 519 11.13 14.76 -10.87
CA SER A 519 12.20 15.67 -11.33
C SER A 519 13.50 15.49 -10.55
N ILE A 520 13.43 15.37 -9.21
CA ILE A 520 14.60 15.16 -8.36
C ILE A 520 15.28 13.83 -8.69
N ALA A 521 14.53 12.75 -8.79
CA ALA A 521 15.09 11.43 -9.07
C ALA A 521 15.61 11.31 -10.50
N SER A 522 14.88 11.83 -11.49
CA SER A 522 15.27 11.85 -12.91
C SER A 522 16.56 12.64 -13.14
N SER A 523 16.68 13.83 -12.52
CA SER A 523 17.87 14.68 -12.67
C SER A 523 19.14 14.09 -12.03
N ALA A 524 18.99 13.16 -11.11
CA ALA A 524 20.08 12.49 -10.40
C ALA A 524 20.39 11.08 -10.95
N ALA A 525 19.79 10.72 -12.08
CA ALA A 525 20.11 9.45 -12.75
C ALA A 525 21.60 9.39 -13.12
N PRO A 526 22.29 8.25 -12.89
CA PRO A 526 23.68 8.08 -13.28
C PRO A 526 23.91 8.25 -14.78
N GLU A 527 25.10 8.67 -15.18
CA GLU A 527 25.46 8.80 -16.59
C GLU A 527 25.28 7.46 -17.34
N GLY A 528 24.47 7.47 -18.39
CA GLY A 528 24.14 6.30 -19.19
C GLY A 528 22.94 5.47 -18.69
N ALA A 529 22.32 5.84 -17.58
CA ALA A 529 21.06 5.29 -17.12
C ALA A 529 19.87 6.02 -17.78
N ASP A 530 18.70 5.38 -17.77
CA ASP A 530 17.47 6.02 -18.25
C ASP A 530 16.87 6.94 -17.16
N PRO A 531 16.86 8.28 -17.35
CA PRO A 531 16.32 9.22 -16.38
C PRO A 531 14.83 9.02 -16.10
N ILE A 532 14.07 8.48 -17.07
CA ILE A 532 12.64 8.23 -16.93
C ILE A 532 12.42 7.15 -15.86
N LEU A 533 13.17 6.06 -15.92
CA LEU A 533 13.07 4.97 -14.92
C LEU A 533 13.41 5.46 -13.52
N TYR A 534 14.45 6.29 -13.39
CA TYR A 534 14.82 6.87 -12.09
C TYR A 534 13.73 7.83 -11.56
N GLY A 535 13.13 8.63 -12.42
CA GLY A 535 12.01 9.51 -12.07
C GLY A 535 10.79 8.70 -11.56
N ILE A 536 10.44 7.63 -12.26
CA ILE A 536 9.36 6.72 -11.87
C ILE A 536 9.69 6.01 -10.56
N PHE A 537 10.93 5.55 -10.39
CA PHE A 537 11.39 4.95 -9.14
C PHE A 537 11.27 5.94 -7.98
N GLY A 538 11.67 7.20 -8.16
CA GLY A 538 11.49 8.26 -7.18
C GLY A 538 10.03 8.46 -6.77
N THR A 539 9.09 8.44 -7.72
CA THR A 539 7.66 8.53 -7.41
C THR A 539 7.13 7.31 -6.68
N SER A 540 7.62 6.12 -7.00
CA SER A 540 7.27 4.89 -6.28
C SER A 540 7.81 4.87 -4.84
N LEU A 541 9.01 5.41 -4.62
CA LEU A 541 9.58 5.60 -3.28
C LEU A 541 8.80 6.64 -2.48
N THR A 542 8.27 7.69 -3.13
CA THR A 542 7.36 8.65 -2.49
C THR A 542 6.10 7.97 -1.97
N ALA A 543 5.49 7.10 -2.78
CA ALA A 543 4.35 6.29 -2.37
C ALA A 543 4.69 5.37 -1.18
N MET A 544 5.84 4.70 -1.25
CA MET A 544 6.27 3.81 -0.17
C MET A 544 6.59 4.56 1.12
N ALA A 545 7.25 5.71 1.02
CA ALA A 545 7.55 6.55 2.18
C ALA A 545 6.28 7.12 2.83
N MET A 546 5.28 7.48 2.03
CA MET A 546 3.95 7.82 2.54
C MET A 546 3.36 6.64 3.31
N LEU A 547 3.37 5.43 2.74
CA LEU A 547 2.84 4.22 3.36
C LEU A 547 3.69 3.70 4.53
N SER A 548 4.95 4.11 4.67
CA SER A 548 5.75 3.75 5.84
C SER A 548 5.10 4.18 7.15
N LEU A 549 4.29 5.26 7.13
CA LEU A 549 3.51 5.72 8.28
C LEU A 549 2.20 4.93 8.49
N ALA A 550 1.91 3.90 7.67
CA ALA A 550 0.66 3.15 7.77
C ALA A 550 0.44 2.54 9.16
N GLY A 551 1.50 2.14 9.86
CA GLY A 551 1.39 1.58 11.21
C GLY A 551 0.76 2.55 12.21
N ILE A 552 1.24 3.80 12.25
CA ILE A 552 0.68 4.81 13.14
C ILE A 552 -0.66 5.35 12.61
N VAL A 553 -0.81 5.53 11.31
CA VAL A 553 -2.06 5.98 10.68
C VAL A 553 -3.19 4.97 10.93
N LEU A 554 -2.93 3.68 10.74
CA LEU A 554 -3.89 2.60 11.02
C LEU A 554 -4.19 2.48 12.52
N SER A 555 -3.22 2.78 13.39
CA SER A 555 -3.45 2.83 14.84
C SER A 555 -4.47 3.90 15.23
N ILE A 556 -4.37 5.06 14.56
CA ILE A 556 -5.27 6.20 14.74
C ILE A 556 -6.64 5.92 14.09
N ASP A 557 -6.69 5.21 12.99
CA ASP A 557 -7.92 4.87 12.29
C ASP A 557 -8.73 3.80 13.02
N ALA A 558 -8.11 2.68 13.40
CA ALA A 558 -8.76 1.61 14.14
C ALA A 558 -9.23 2.02 15.55
N PHE A 559 -8.77 3.17 16.05
CA PHE A 559 -9.31 3.81 17.22
C PHE A 559 -10.80 4.18 17.04
N GLY A 560 -11.19 4.63 15.85
CA GLY A 560 -12.57 5.07 15.56
C GLY A 560 -13.63 4.00 15.79
N PRO A 561 -13.60 2.82 15.15
CA PRO A 561 -14.55 1.75 15.37
C PRO A 561 -14.60 1.25 16.83
N ILE A 562 -13.47 1.35 17.55
CA ILE A 562 -13.45 1.00 18.97
C ILE A 562 -14.19 2.03 19.81
N ALA A 563 -14.04 3.31 19.48
CA ALA A 563 -14.72 4.42 20.18
C ALA A 563 -16.23 4.37 19.94
N ASP A 564 -16.63 4.17 18.71
CA ASP A 564 -18.02 4.07 18.24
C ASP A 564 -18.74 2.91 18.93
N ASN A 565 -18.22 1.69 18.81
CA ASN A 565 -18.78 0.52 19.53
C ASN A 565 -18.73 0.66 21.05
N ALA A 566 -17.80 1.41 21.63
CA ALA A 566 -17.80 1.68 23.07
C ALA A 566 -18.99 2.60 23.45
N GLY A 567 -19.31 3.59 22.61
CA GLY A 567 -20.48 4.45 22.74
C GLY A 567 -21.79 3.64 22.69
N GLY A 568 -21.93 2.74 21.71
CA GLY A 568 -23.08 1.85 21.59
C GLY A 568 -23.27 0.96 22.82
N ILE A 569 -22.17 0.38 23.36
CA ILE A 569 -22.24 -0.43 24.58
C ILE A 569 -22.66 0.42 25.80
N VAL A 570 -22.14 1.64 25.95
CA VAL A 570 -22.51 2.56 27.04
C VAL A 570 -23.99 2.91 26.99
N GLU A 571 -24.52 3.23 25.79
CA GLU A 571 -25.94 3.56 25.60
C GLU A 571 -26.84 2.34 25.87
N MET A 572 -26.55 1.22 25.21
CA MET A 572 -27.34 -0.01 25.35
C MET A 572 -27.39 -0.55 26.79
N THR A 573 -26.37 -0.25 27.61
CA THR A 573 -26.32 -0.68 28.99
C THR A 573 -26.82 0.35 29.99
N GLY A 574 -27.20 1.54 29.54
CA GLY A 574 -27.75 2.61 30.38
C GLY A 574 -26.76 3.12 31.43
N MET A 575 -25.45 3.28 31.03
CA MET A 575 -24.41 3.74 31.99
C MET A 575 -24.55 5.22 32.40
N GLY A 576 -25.45 5.97 31.80
CA GLY A 576 -25.74 7.35 32.10
C GLY A 576 -24.98 8.39 31.25
N GLU A 577 -25.48 9.62 31.29
CA GLU A 577 -25.00 10.70 30.41
C GLU A 577 -23.52 11.08 30.60
N GLU A 578 -22.98 10.97 31.80
CA GLU A 578 -21.55 11.29 32.04
C GLU A 578 -20.63 10.36 31.26
N ASN A 579 -20.93 9.05 31.26
CA ASN A 579 -20.17 8.07 30.52
C ASN A 579 -20.37 8.24 29.00
N ARG A 580 -21.60 8.55 28.58
CA ARG A 580 -21.90 8.81 27.18
C ARG A 580 -21.12 10.02 26.64
N LYS A 581 -21.05 11.13 27.40
CA LYS A 581 -20.21 12.30 27.04
C LYS A 581 -18.75 11.93 26.80
N VAL A 582 -18.18 11.04 27.62
CA VAL A 582 -16.80 10.58 27.44
C VAL A 582 -16.64 9.78 26.14
N THR A 583 -17.58 8.89 25.84
CA THR A 583 -17.53 8.09 24.60
C THR A 583 -17.84 8.92 23.37
N ASP A 584 -18.77 9.86 23.42
CA ASP A 584 -19.09 10.78 22.33
C ASP A 584 -17.89 11.69 21.98
N GLU A 585 -17.11 12.13 22.99
CA GLU A 585 -15.91 12.93 22.74
C GLU A 585 -14.84 12.12 22.00
N ILE A 586 -14.60 10.86 22.36
CA ILE A 586 -13.64 10.02 21.66
C ILE A 586 -14.16 9.59 20.28
N ASP A 587 -15.45 9.39 20.12
CA ASP A 587 -16.08 9.04 18.84
C ASP A 587 -16.04 10.20 17.85
N ALA A 588 -16.32 11.43 18.29
CA ALA A 588 -16.19 12.62 17.44
C ALA A 588 -14.76 12.80 16.89
N VAL A 589 -13.74 12.45 17.68
CA VAL A 589 -12.34 12.38 17.22
C VAL A 589 -12.15 11.20 16.25
N GLY A 590 -12.73 10.04 16.55
CA GLY A 590 -12.71 8.85 15.72
C GLY A 590 -13.22 9.10 14.31
N ASN A 591 -14.35 9.82 14.16
CA ASN A 591 -14.91 10.16 12.85
C ASN A 591 -14.01 11.11 12.05
N THR A 592 -13.37 12.09 12.73
CA THR A 592 -12.39 12.97 12.08
C THR A 592 -11.18 12.17 11.60
N THR A 593 -10.67 11.26 12.41
CA THR A 593 -9.49 10.43 12.05
C THR A 593 -9.83 9.43 10.95
N LYS A 594 -11.00 8.80 10.96
CA LYS A 594 -11.50 7.93 9.86
C LYS A 594 -11.49 8.67 8.50
N ALA A 595 -11.99 9.91 8.44
CA ALA A 595 -12.00 10.70 7.21
C ALA A 595 -10.58 11.02 6.71
N VAL A 596 -9.69 11.41 7.62
CA VAL A 596 -8.28 11.72 7.35
C VAL A 596 -7.54 10.50 6.81
N THR A 597 -7.75 9.32 7.39
CA THR A 597 -7.11 8.07 6.97
C THR A 597 -7.60 7.61 5.60
N LYS A 598 -8.86 7.81 5.27
CA LYS A 598 -9.38 7.54 3.92
C LYS A 598 -8.67 8.41 2.87
N GLY A 599 -8.45 9.70 3.15
CA GLY A 599 -7.66 10.59 2.29
C GLY A 599 -6.23 10.08 2.08
N PHE A 600 -5.57 9.62 3.15
CA PHE A 600 -4.25 8.99 3.10
C PHE A 600 -4.25 7.72 2.24
N ALA A 601 -5.23 6.84 2.43
CA ALA A 601 -5.35 5.59 1.68
C ALA A 601 -5.55 5.83 0.18
N ILE A 602 -6.41 6.80 -0.19
CA ILE A 602 -6.67 7.17 -1.59
C ILE A 602 -5.42 7.73 -2.24
N ALA A 603 -4.68 8.61 -1.57
CA ALA A 603 -3.46 9.21 -2.12
C ALA A 603 -2.33 8.19 -2.30
N SER A 604 -2.14 7.29 -1.32
CA SER A 604 -1.14 6.23 -1.42
C SER A 604 -1.46 5.24 -2.54
N ALA A 605 -2.74 4.89 -2.72
CA ALA A 605 -3.19 4.06 -3.84
C ALA A 605 -2.99 4.74 -5.19
N ALA A 606 -3.23 6.05 -5.26
CA ALA A 606 -3.00 6.84 -6.46
C ALA A 606 -1.54 6.77 -6.92
N LEU A 607 -0.60 7.03 -6.01
CA LEU A 607 0.84 7.00 -6.30
C LEU A 607 1.32 5.59 -6.65
N ALA A 608 0.86 4.58 -5.90
CA ALA A 608 1.19 3.17 -6.18
C ALA A 608 0.65 2.72 -7.54
N ALA A 609 -0.59 3.08 -7.87
CA ALA A 609 -1.21 2.74 -9.14
C ALA A 609 -0.48 3.37 -10.33
N LEU A 610 -0.06 4.63 -10.22
CA LEU A 610 0.73 5.30 -11.26
C LEU A 610 2.07 4.58 -11.48
N ALA A 611 2.78 4.18 -10.42
CA ALA A 611 4.00 3.39 -10.54
C ALA A 611 3.73 2.01 -11.18
N MET A 612 2.61 1.36 -10.84
CA MET A 612 2.20 0.08 -11.42
C MET A 612 1.86 0.19 -12.92
N ILE A 613 1.22 1.28 -13.35
CA ILE A 613 0.95 1.52 -14.78
C ILE A 613 2.26 1.61 -15.56
N GLN A 614 3.25 2.32 -15.03
CA GLN A 614 4.55 2.42 -15.66
C GLN A 614 5.26 1.06 -15.71
N ALA A 615 5.23 0.30 -14.59
CA ALA A 615 5.76 -1.05 -14.55
C ALA A 615 5.07 -1.96 -15.59
N PHE A 616 3.75 -1.87 -15.74
CA PHE A 616 3.00 -2.59 -16.77
C PHE A 616 3.44 -2.22 -18.19
N GLN A 617 3.64 -0.92 -18.48
CA GLN A 617 4.08 -0.48 -19.79
C GLN A 617 5.47 -1.02 -20.16
N PHE A 618 6.41 -0.97 -19.21
CA PHE A 618 7.75 -1.50 -19.42
C PHE A 618 7.76 -3.02 -19.55
N GLU A 619 7.00 -3.72 -18.74
CA GLU A 619 6.89 -5.18 -18.81
C GLU A 619 6.25 -5.61 -20.14
N ALA A 620 5.18 -4.94 -20.57
CA ALA A 620 4.57 -5.17 -21.87
C ALA A 620 5.57 -4.94 -23.00
N ALA A 621 6.37 -3.88 -22.96
CA ALA A 621 7.40 -3.62 -23.95
C ALA A 621 8.49 -4.71 -23.95
N HIS A 622 8.90 -5.21 -22.77
CA HIS A 622 9.90 -6.26 -22.65
C HIS A 622 9.43 -7.60 -23.23
N VAL A 623 8.19 -8.00 -22.92
CA VAL A 623 7.60 -9.24 -23.43
C VAL A 623 7.39 -9.17 -24.94
N PHE A 624 7.16 -7.95 -25.50
CA PHE A 624 7.00 -7.71 -26.94
C PHE A 624 8.30 -7.50 -27.70
N GLU A 625 9.46 -7.51 -27.06
CA GLU A 625 10.75 -7.19 -27.69
C GLU A 625 10.96 -7.98 -28.99
N GLY A 626 10.88 -7.27 -30.14
CA GLY A 626 11.02 -7.83 -31.49
C GLY A 626 9.73 -8.33 -32.16
N VAL A 627 8.54 -8.21 -31.56
CA VAL A 627 7.27 -8.68 -32.13
C VAL A 627 6.38 -7.52 -32.57
N LEU A 628 6.25 -6.46 -31.78
CA LEU A 628 5.39 -5.31 -32.05
C LEU A 628 5.92 -4.04 -31.36
N GLU A 629 5.84 -2.90 -32.03
CA GLU A 629 6.03 -1.59 -31.39
C GLU A 629 4.75 -1.17 -30.67
N LEU A 630 4.81 -1.10 -29.33
CA LEU A 630 3.69 -0.60 -28.52
C LEU A 630 3.61 0.92 -28.63
N ASN A 631 2.53 1.42 -29.20
CA ASN A 631 2.28 2.85 -29.33
C ASN A 631 1.30 3.34 -28.25
N TYR A 632 1.83 4.01 -27.20
CA TYR A 632 1.06 4.61 -26.10
C TYR A 632 0.61 6.05 -26.38
N SER A 633 0.69 6.53 -27.63
CA SER A 633 0.20 7.84 -28.02
C SER A 633 -1.33 7.94 -27.90
N LEU A 634 -1.83 9.10 -27.48
CA LEU A 634 -3.27 9.42 -27.50
C LEU A 634 -3.86 9.43 -28.93
N THR A 635 -3.03 9.41 -29.95
CA THR A 635 -3.48 9.21 -31.34
C THR A 635 -3.85 7.76 -31.66
N ASN A 636 -3.45 6.81 -30.81
CA ASN A 636 -3.80 5.40 -30.98
C ASN A 636 -5.24 5.17 -30.45
N PRO A 637 -6.18 4.72 -31.33
CA PRO A 637 -7.56 4.47 -30.91
C PRO A 637 -7.69 3.48 -29.74
N ALA A 638 -6.79 2.49 -29.64
CA ALA A 638 -6.82 1.52 -28.55
C ALA A 638 -6.61 2.19 -27.17
N ILE A 639 -5.68 3.16 -27.09
CA ILE A 639 -5.49 3.96 -25.85
C ILE A 639 -6.75 4.73 -25.51
N VAL A 640 -7.37 5.40 -26.50
CA VAL A 640 -8.58 6.22 -26.26
C VAL A 640 -9.74 5.34 -25.79
N VAL A 641 -9.97 4.20 -26.45
CA VAL A 641 -10.98 3.23 -26.02
C VAL A 641 -10.68 2.74 -24.60
N GLY A 642 -9.43 2.38 -24.32
CA GLY A 642 -9.01 2.00 -22.98
C GLY A 642 -9.31 3.07 -21.93
N LEU A 643 -8.93 4.32 -22.17
CA LEU A 643 -9.19 5.47 -21.30
C LEU A 643 -10.68 5.65 -20.99
N LEU A 644 -11.52 5.57 -22.01
CA LEU A 644 -12.97 5.73 -21.85
C LEU A 644 -13.57 4.58 -21.03
N VAL A 645 -13.22 3.33 -21.36
CA VAL A 645 -13.67 2.15 -20.62
C VAL A 645 -13.15 2.19 -19.17
N GLY A 646 -11.85 2.49 -18.98
CA GLY A 646 -11.26 2.63 -17.65
C GLY A 646 -11.92 3.72 -16.81
N GLY A 647 -12.19 4.89 -17.42
CA GLY A 647 -12.88 5.98 -16.75
C GLY A 647 -14.33 5.65 -16.35
N LEU A 648 -14.98 4.75 -17.09
CA LEU A 648 -16.34 4.30 -16.82
C LEU A 648 -16.42 3.31 -15.64
N ILE A 649 -15.40 2.47 -15.42
CA ILE A 649 -15.39 1.41 -14.40
C ILE A 649 -15.70 1.95 -12.98
N PRO A 650 -15.03 3.00 -12.47
CA PRO A 650 -15.32 3.55 -11.16
C PRO A 650 -16.78 3.99 -10.98
N PHE A 651 -17.39 4.58 -12.02
CA PHE A 651 -18.80 4.99 -11.97
C PHE A 651 -19.75 3.80 -11.94
N ILE A 652 -19.50 2.77 -12.76
CA ILE A 652 -20.31 1.54 -12.75
C ILE A 652 -20.26 0.88 -11.37
N ILE A 653 -19.05 0.71 -10.83
CA ILE A 653 -18.86 0.06 -9.52
C ILE A 653 -19.50 0.88 -8.41
N THR A 654 -19.30 2.20 -8.39
CA THR A 654 -19.92 3.11 -7.43
C THR A 654 -21.46 3.00 -7.47
N GLY A 655 -22.05 3.06 -8.67
CA GLY A 655 -23.49 2.91 -8.83
C GLY A 655 -24.03 1.56 -8.37
N GLN A 656 -23.29 0.47 -8.66
CA GLN A 656 -23.65 -0.86 -8.17
C GLN A 656 -23.57 -0.97 -6.65
N LEU A 657 -22.55 -0.39 -6.02
CA LEU A 657 -22.35 -0.42 -4.57
C LEU A 657 -23.43 0.38 -3.84
N ILE A 658 -23.68 1.62 -4.25
CA ILE A 658 -24.72 2.47 -3.63
C ILE A 658 -26.10 1.80 -3.78
N ASN A 659 -26.41 1.26 -4.95
CA ASN A 659 -27.65 0.53 -5.18
C ASN A 659 -27.71 -0.77 -4.34
N GLY A 660 -26.58 -1.47 -4.17
CA GLY A 660 -26.48 -2.64 -3.28
C GLY A 660 -26.78 -2.31 -1.82
N VAL A 661 -26.20 -1.23 -1.30
CA VAL A 661 -26.50 -0.70 0.04
C VAL A 661 -27.98 -0.34 0.17
N SER A 662 -28.51 0.42 -0.78
CA SER A 662 -29.92 0.85 -0.75
C SER A 662 -30.90 -0.34 -0.73
N ARG A 663 -30.64 -1.39 -1.55
CA ARG A 663 -31.47 -2.61 -1.54
C ARG A 663 -31.36 -3.40 -0.21
N ALA A 664 -30.16 -3.45 0.37
CA ALA A 664 -29.93 -4.13 1.64
C ALA A 664 -30.59 -3.34 2.79
N ALA A 665 -30.44 -2.01 2.80
CA ALA A 665 -31.06 -1.10 3.77
C ALA A 665 -32.60 -1.18 3.72
N GLY A 666 -33.18 -1.23 2.52
CA GLY A 666 -34.64 -1.39 2.39
C GLY A 666 -35.18 -2.63 3.11
N LYS A 667 -34.45 -3.77 3.01
CA LYS A 667 -34.83 -5.00 3.73
C LYS A 667 -34.68 -4.86 5.25
N MET A 668 -33.70 -4.10 5.69
CA MET A 668 -33.49 -3.82 7.11
C MET A 668 -34.61 -2.92 7.65
N VAL A 669 -34.95 -1.87 6.95
CA VAL A 669 -36.07 -0.96 7.25
C VAL A 669 -37.38 -1.76 7.39
N ASP A 670 -37.65 -2.63 6.41
CA ASP A 670 -38.86 -3.46 6.44
C ASP A 670 -38.91 -4.38 7.67
N GLU A 671 -37.75 -4.95 8.05
CA GLU A 671 -37.70 -5.83 9.22
C GLU A 671 -37.83 -5.05 10.53
N VAL A 672 -37.18 -3.90 10.69
CA VAL A 672 -37.31 -3.07 11.90
C VAL A 672 -38.77 -2.61 12.06
N ARG A 673 -39.41 -2.13 10.98
CA ARG A 673 -40.85 -1.76 10.99
C ARG A 673 -41.73 -2.95 11.32
N ARG A 674 -41.43 -4.15 10.78
CA ARG A 674 -42.14 -5.37 11.05
C ARG A 674 -42.09 -5.72 12.54
N GLN A 675 -40.93 -5.64 13.18
CA GLN A 675 -40.80 -5.94 14.60
C GLN A 675 -41.55 -4.94 15.46
N PHE A 676 -41.44 -3.64 15.21
CA PHE A 676 -42.18 -2.60 15.93
C PHE A 676 -43.70 -2.74 15.81
N LYS A 677 -44.16 -3.15 14.63
CA LYS A 677 -45.61 -3.39 14.39
C LYS A 677 -46.08 -4.69 15.03
N ALA A 678 -45.25 -5.74 15.07
CA ALA A 678 -45.62 -7.04 15.61
C ALA A 678 -45.67 -7.03 17.13
N ASP A 679 -44.80 -6.24 17.79
CA ASP A 679 -44.72 -6.14 19.26
C ASP A 679 -44.52 -4.67 19.68
N SER A 680 -45.62 -4.02 20.09
CA SER A 680 -45.56 -2.66 20.62
C SER A 680 -44.78 -2.55 21.95
N GLY A 681 -44.55 -3.65 22.64
CA GLY A 681 -43.74 -3.74 23.85
C GLY A 681 -42.26 -3.41 23.61
N ILE A 682 -41.81 -3.58 22.36
CA ILE A 682 -40.43 -3.23 22.00
C ILE A 682 -40.22 -1.72 22.17
N LEU A 683 -41.07 -0.89 21.56
CA LEU A 683 -40.97 0.57 21.71
C LEU A 683 -41.25 1.06 23.12
N ALA A 684 -42.10 0.34 23.88
CA ALA A 684 -42.37 0.61 25.28
C ALA A 684 -41.19 0.14 26.22
N GLY A 685 -40.19 -0.58 25.70
CA GLY A 685 -39.08 -1.11 26.50
C GLY A 685 -39.44 -2.33 27.38
N THR A 686 -40.60 -2.93 27.15
CA THR A 686 -41.07 -4.11 27.93
C THR A 686 -40.77 -5.44 27.25
N SER A 687 -40.45 -5.42 25.95
CA SER A 687 -40.03 -6.58 25.14
C SER A 687 -38.68 -6.34 24.49
N LYS A 688 -37.88 -7.42 24.27
CA LYS A 688 -36.63 -7.33 23.57
C LYS A 688 -36.80 -7.57 22.06
N PRO A 689 -36.15 -6.80 21.22
CA PRO A 689 -36.17 -7.05 19.77
C PRO A 689 -35.34 -8.27 19.38
N ASP A 690 -35.65 -8.81 18.17
CA ASP A 690 -34.84 -9.89 17.56
C ASP A 690 -33.68 -9.30 16.77
N TYR A 691 -32.58 -9.02 17.45
CA TYR A 691 -31.34 -8.51 16.86
C TYR A 691 -30.71 -9.50 15.87
N ALA A 692 -30.80 -10.82 16.12
CA ALA A 692 -30.17 -11.85 15.31
C ALA A 692 -30.75 -11.86 13.90
N LYS A 693 -32.02 -11.58 13.75
CA LYS A 693 -32.71 -11.50 12.48
C LYS A 693 -32.19 -10.34 11.62
N CYS A 694 -31.93 -9.19 12.20
CA CYS A 694 -31.35 -8.05 11.52
C CYS A 694 -29.91 -8.35 11.05
N VAL A 695 -29.08 -8.98 11.89
CA VAL A 695 -27.73 -9.41 11.50
C VAL A 695 -27.77 -10.41 10.33
N ASP A 696 -28.71 -11.36 10.35
CA ASP A 696 -28.84 -12.35 9.26
C ASP A 696 -29.27 -11.68 7.93
N ILE A 697 -30.22 -10.76 7.98
CA ILE A 697 -30.70 -10.02 6.80
C ILE A 697 -29.56 -9.20 6.18
N ALA A 698 -28.83 -8.43 6.99
CA ALA A 698 -27.69 -7.65 6.52
C ALA A 698 -26.61 -8.56 5.90
N THR A 699 -26.30 -9.71 6.54
CA THR A 699 -25.32 -10.68 6.05
C THR A 699 -25.71 -11.24 4.67
N VAL A 700 -26.95 -11.73 4.53
CA VAL A 700 -27.41 -12.32 3.28
C VAL A 700 -27.49 -11.30 2.16
N ALA A 701 -27.94 -10.09 2.48
CA ALA A 701 -28.07 -9.02 1.51
C ALA A 701 -26.69 -8.56 1.00
N SER A 702 -25.73 -8.32 1.91
CA SER A 702 -24.40 -7.86 1.54
C SER A 702 -23.66 -8.88 0.66
N ILE A 703 -23.66 -10.14 1.04
CA ILE A 703 -23.00 -11.22 0.26
C ILE A 703 -23.58 -11.34 -1.15
N LYS A 704 -24.88 -11.13 -1.32
CA LYS A 704 -25.53 -11.18 -2.65
C LYS A 704 -25.08 -10.03 -3.57
N GLU A 705 -24.72 -8.89 -3.03
CA GLU A 705 -24.38 -7.70 -3.82
C GLU A 705 -22.87 -7.59 -4.16
N ILE A 706 -21.99 -8.39 -3.54
CA ILE A 706 -20.53 -8.34 -3.75
C ILE A 706 -20.14 -8.70 -5.19
N TRP A 707 -20.82 -9.66 -5.82
CA TRP A 707 -20.38 -10.27 -7.07
C TRP A 707 -20.31 -9.34 -8.26
N LYS A 708 -21.28 -8.43 -8.40
CA LYS A 708 -21.38 -7.56 -9.57
C LYS A 708 -20.16 -6.61 -9.67
N PRO A 709 -19.86 -5.81 -8.63
CA PRO A 709 -18.69 -4.92 -8.68
C PRO A 709 -17.38 -5.68 -8.76
N ALA A 710 -17.24 -6.82 -8.08
CA ALA A 710 -16.05 -7.65 -8.14
C ALA A 710 -15.81 -8.22 -9.55
N LEU A 711 -16.86 -8.70 -10.22
CA LEU A 711 -16.78 -9.22 -11.58
C LEU A 711 -16.33 -8.14 -12.57
N VAL A 712 -16.89 -6.92 -12.46
CA VAL A 712 -16.48 -5.79 -13.30
C VAL A 712 -14.99 -5.49 -13.11
N ALA A 713 -14.50 -5.44 -11.86
CA ALA A 713 -13.09 -5.16 -11.58
C ALA A 713 -12.13 -6.24 -12.10
N ILE A 714 -12.51 -7.52 -11.99
CA ILE A 714 -11.64 -8.64 -12.40
C ILE A 714 -11.62 -8.83 -13.91
N VAL A 715 -12.80 -8.77 -14.54
CA VAL A 715 -12.97 -9.22 -15.93
C VAL A 715 -12.63 -8.11 -16.94
N SER A 716 -12.80 -6.83 -16.56
CA SER A 716 -12.60 -5.72 -17.50
C SER A 716 -11.18 -5.62 -18.08
N PRO A 717 -10.07 -5.70 -17.30
CA PRO A 717 -8.74 -5.63 -17.88
C PRO A 717 -8.42 -6.89 -18.73
N ILE A 718 -8.95 -8.04 -18.34
CA ILE A 718 -8.74 -9.30 -19.04
C ILE A 718 -9.43 -9.25 -20.43
N ILE A 719 -10.73 -8.91 -20.46
CA ILE A 719 -11.46 -8.82 -21.73
C ILE A 719 -10.82 -7.78 -22.65
N LEU A 720 -10.52 -6.59 -22.12
CA LEU A 720 -9.94 -5.54 -22.96
C LEU A 720 -8.55 -5.94 -23.47
N GLY A 721 -7.74 -6.60 -22.62
CA GLY A 721 -6.42 -7.11 -22.99
C GLY A 721 -6.47 -8.17 -24.09
N ILE A 722 -7.45 -9.07 -24.03
CA ILE A 722 -7.68 -10.10 -25.06
C ILE A 722 -8.17 -9.48 -26.38
N LEU A 723 -9.09 -8.52 -26.32
CA LEU A 723 -9.73 -7.96 -27.52
C LEU A 723 -8.89 -6.89 -28.22
N LEU A 724 -8.21 -6.02 -27.46
CA LEU A 724 -7.53 -4.81 -27.99
C LEU A 724 -6.06 -4.71 -27.57
N GLY A 725 -5.55 -5.70 -26.83
CA GLY A 725 -4.15 -5.80 -26.46
C GLY A 725 -3.72 -4.91 -25.28
N PRO A 726 -2.43 -4.98 -24.90
CA PRO A 726 -1.89 -4.30 -23.72
C PRO A 726 -1.92 -2.77 -23.85
N THR A 727 -1.88 -2.23 -25.05
CA THR A 727 -2.01 -0.78 -25.25
C THR A 727 -3.35 -0.25 -24.74
N ALA A 728 -4.46 -0.97 -25.04
CA ALA A 728 -5.78 -0.60 -24.56
C ALA A 728 -5.88 -0.79 -23.04
N VAL A 729 -5.23 -1.82 -22.48
CA VAL A 729 -5.17 -2.02 -21.03
C VAL A 729 -4.44 -0.88 -20.34
N ALA A 730 -3.32 -0.37 -20.88
CA ALA A 730 -2.65 0.82 -20.34
C ALA A 730 -3.60 2.04 -20.28
N GLY A 731 -4.39 2.24 -21.36
CA GLY A 731 -5.44 3.26 -21.37
C GLY A 731 -6.50 3.03 -20.28
N LEU A 732 -6.99 1.78 -20.12
CA LEU A 732 -7.95 1.41 -19.09
C LEU A 732 -7.43 1.72 -17.68
N LEU A 733 -6.20 1.35 -17.38
CA LEU A 733 -5.59 1.58 -16.08
C LEU A 733 -5.50 3.09 -15.79
N MET A 734 -5.04 3.89 -16.76
CA MET A 734 -4.94 5.34 -16.63
C MET A 734 -6.33 5.98 -16.41
N GLY A 735 -7.33 5.60 -17.21
CA GLY A 735 -8.70 6.09 -17.06
C GLY A 735 -9.30 5.76 -15.70
N ALA A 736 -9.13 4.50 -15.26
CA ALA A 736 -9.64 4.03 -13.97
C ALA A 736 -8.96 4.75 -12.79
N VAL A 737 -7.66 4.99 -12.87
CA VAL A 737 -6.91 5.69 -11.82
C VAL A 737 -7.37 7.14 -11.71
N VAL A 738 -7.41 7.89 -12.81
CA VAL A 738 -7.77 9.32 -12.80
C VAL A 738 -9.21 9.53 -12.28
N THR A 739 -10.16 8.80 -12.82
CA THR A 739 -11.57 8.94 -12.41
C THR A 739 -11.81 8.35 -11.03
N GLY A 740 -11.19 7.21 -10.73
CA GLY A 740 -11.36 6.52 -9.46
C GLY A 740 -10.83 7.30 -8.26
N ILE A 741 -9.67 7.95 -8.39
CA ILE A 741 -9.09 8.80 -7.33
C ILE A 741 -10.01 9.99 -7.03
N LEU A 742 -10.42 10.72 -8.06
CA LEU A 742 -11.29 11.89 -7.90
C LEU A 742 -12.63 11.51 -7.28
N LEU A 743 -13.23 10.44 -7.77
CA LEU A 743 -14.53 9.96 -7.30
C LEU A 743 -14.42 9.43 -5.86
N ALA A 744 -13.41 8.63 -5.54
CA ALA A 744 -13.19 8.10 -4.20
C ALA A 744 -13.02 9.22 -3.16
N TYR A 745 -12.18 10.23 -3.47
CA TYR A 745 -11.95 11.35 -2.57
C TYR A 745 -13.18 12.24 -2.40
N HIS A 746 -13.91 12.51 -3.51
CA HIS A 746 -15.19 13.20 -3.47
C HIS A 746 -16.19 12.47 -2.56
N LEU A 747 -16.39 11.17 -2.77
CA LEU A 747 -17.34 10.37 -2.00
C LEU A 747 -16.98 10.33 -0.50
N ALA A 748 -15.72 10.08 -0.19
CA ALA A 748 -15.24 10.00 1.19
C ALA A 748 -15.45 11.32 1.95
N ASN A 749 -15.11 12.45 1.33
CA ASN A 749 -15.24 13.76 1.97
C ASN A 749 -16.67 14.27 2.02
N THR A 750 -17.47 14.01 0.99
CA THR A 750 -18.91 14.37 0.99
C THR A 750 -19.62 13.68 2.14
N GLY A 751 -19.47 12.35 2.26
CA GLY A 751 -20.11 11.59 3.33
C GLY A 751 -19.60 11.97 4.71
N GLY A 752 -18.27 12.12 4.87
CA GLY A 752 -17.69 12.56 6.14
C GLY A 752 -18.10 13.97 6.58
N ALA A 753 -18.34 14.86 5.61
CA ALA A 753 -18.80 16.22 5.89
C ALA A 753 -20.27 16.26 6.34
N TRP A 754 -21.15 15.41 5.75
CA TRP A 754 -22.56 15.31 6.19
C TRP A 754 -22.66 14.71 7.59
N ASP A 755 -21.91 13.65 7.90
CA ASP A 755 -21.87 13.05 9.24
C ASP A 755 -21.45 14.08 10.30
N ASN A 756 -20.34 14.79 10.05
CA ASN A 756 -19.89 15.82 10.97
C ASN A 756 -20.80 17.06 11.01
N ALA A 757 -21.59 17.33 9.97
CA ALA A 757 -22.63 18.36 10.02
C ALA A 757 -23.80 17.95 10.92
N LYS A 758 -24.22 16.65 10.90
CA LYS A 758 -25.19 16.09 11.85
C LYS A 758 -24.71 16.27 13.29
N LYS A 759 -23.46 15.85 13.58
CA LYS A 759 -22.87 15.98 14.91
C LYS A 759 -22.78 17.44 15.36
N LEU A 760 -22.48 18.37 14.43
CA LEU A 760 -22.46 19.82 14.76
C LEU A 760 -23.86 20.33 15.13
N VAL A 761 -24.90 19.91 14.45
CA VAL A 761 -26.30 20.23 14.77
C VAL A 761 -26.66 19.70 16.16
N GLU A 762 -26.27 18.45 16.49
CA GLU A 762 -26.47 17.87 17.81
C GLU A 762 -25.72 18.63 18.91
N MET A 763 -24.45 18.99 18.69
CA MET A 763 -23.63 19.78 19.62
C MET A 763 -24.19 21.20 19.87
N ASN A 764 -24.91 21.76 18.90
CA ASN A 764 -25.59 23.04 19.04
C ASN A 764 -26.89 22.96 19.86
N GLY A 765 -27.24 21.78 20.37
CA GLY A 765 -28.45 21.56 21.19
C GLY A 765 -29.73 21.38 20.38
N GLU A 766 -29.63 21.12 19.07
CA GLU A 766 -30.79 20.94 18.16
C GLU A 766 -31.15 19.44 17.98
N LYS A 767 -30.64 18.53 18.83
CA LYS A 767 -30.97 17.10 18.79
C LYS A 767 -32.48 16.88 18.89
N GLY A 768 -33.06 16.09 17.98
CA GLY A 768 -34.48 15.83 17.87
C GLY A 768 -35.33 16.92 17.17
N SER A 769 -34.72 18.04 16.76
CA SER A 769 -35.40 19.10 15.97
C SER A 769 -35.61 18.68 14.51
N GLU A 770 -36.40 19.41 13.77
CA GLU A 770 -36.56 19.22 12.32
C GLU A 770 -35.24 19.45 11.55
N ILE A 771 -34.39 20.37 12.02
CA ILE A 771 -33.05 20.59 11.46
C ILE A 771 -32.18 19.37 11.66
N HIS A 772 -32.26 18.74 12.86
CA HIS A 772 -31.53 17.50 13.13
C HIS A 772 -31.98 16.36 12.21
N LYS A 773 -33.32 16.20 11.98
CA LYS A 773 -33.80 15.19 11.03
C LYS A 773 -33.28 15.40 9.61
N VAL A 774 -33.22 16.65 9.17
CA VAL A 774 -32.60 17.00 7.87
C VAL A 774 -31.14 16.60 7.82
N ALA A 775 -30.41 16.86 8.90
CA ALA A 775 -28.98 16.51 9.00
C ALA A 775 -28.76 14.99 9.02
N VAL A 776 -29.58 14.22 9.74
CA VAL A 776 -29.60 12.75 9.75
C VAL A 776 -29.83 12.17 8.35
N VAL A 777 -30.75 12.73 7.57
CA VAL A 777 -30.95 12.28 6.17
C VAL A 777 -29.73 12.54 5.32
N GLY A 778 -29.01 13.65 5.55
CA GLY A 778 -27.74 13.91 4.88
C GLY A 778 -26.67 12.84 5.19
N ASP A 779 -26.57 12.44 6.44
CA ASP A 779 -25.68 11.37 6.87
C ASP A 779 -26.06 10.03 6.24
N ILE A 780 -27.35 9.65 6.27
CA ILE A 780 -27.88 8.45 5.61
C ILE A 780 -27.51 8.40 4.11
N ILE A 781 -27.54 9.54 3.40
CA ILE A 781 -27.09 9.63 1.99
C ILE A 781 -25.57 9.49 1.90
N GLY A 782 -24.84 10.05 2.85
CA GLY A 782 -23.37 10.05 2.91
C GLY A 782 -22.75 8.72 3.27
N ASP A 783 -23.45 7.88 4.01
CA ASP A 783 -22.97 6.60 4.50
C ASP A 783 -22.50 5.65 3.38
N PRO A 784 -23.31 5.33 2.36
CA PRO A 784 -22.82 4.50 1.25
C PRO A 784 -21.68 5.17 0.48
N TYR A 785 -21.53 6.50 0.53
CA TYR A 785 -20.43 7.23 -0.11
C TYR A 785 -19.13 7.04 0.65
N LYS A 786 -19.11 7.39 1.97
CA LYS A 786 -17.89 7.43 2.77
C LYS A 786 -17.36 6.06 3.19
N ASP A 787 -18.25 5.09 3.42
CA ASP A 787 -17.91 3.82 4.06
C ASP A 787 -17.98 2.60 3.14
N THR A 788 -18.65 2.73 1.97
CA THR A 788 -18.75 1.62 1.01
C THR A 788 -18.09 1.98 -0.32
N ALA A 789 -18.63 2.93 -1.08
CA ALA A 789 -18.19 3.18 -2.45
C ALA A 789 -16.83 3.85 -2.52
N GLY A 790 -16.58 4.90 -1.73
CA GLY A 790 -15.29 5.60 -1.72
C GLY A 790 -14.11 4.68 -1.40
N PRO A 791 -14.13 3.97 -0.28
CA PRO A 791 -13.05 3.03 0.06
C PRO A 791 -12.92 1.84 -0.89
N ALA A 792 -14.01 1.32 -1.46
CA ALA A 792 -13.95 0.21 -2.41
C ALA A 792 -13.20 0.59 -3.70
N LEU A 793 -13.35 1.84 -4.17
CA LEU A 793 -12.61 2.32 -5.36
C LEU A 793 -11.09 2.28 -5.17
N ASN A 794 -10.60 2.53 -3.95
CA ASN A 794 -9.19 2.40 -3.61
C ASN A 794 -8.65 0.99 -3.91
N THR A 795 -9.36 -0.04 -3.47
CA THR A 795 -9.01 -1.44 -3.73
C THR A 795 -9.21 -1.81 -5.21
N VAL A 796 -10.28 -1.32 -5.85
CA VAL A 796 -10.54 -1.57 -7.29
C VAL A 796 -9.38 -1.08 -8.16
N ILE A 797 -8.88 0.14 -7.95
CA ILE A 797 -7.77 0.70 -8.71
C ILE A 797 -6.52 -0.19 -8.59
N LYS A 798 -6.20 -0.63 -7.39
CA LYS A 798 -5.04 -1.51 -7.16
C LYS A 798 -5.23 -2.88 -7.80
N LEU A 799 -6.42 -3.47 -7.67
CA LEU A 799 -6.73 -4.77 -8.27
C LEU A 799 -6.63 -4.75 -9.80
N LEU A 800 -7.14 -3.72 -10.45
CA LEU A 800 -7.03 -3.56 -11.91
C LEU A 800 -5.57 -3.56 -12.35
N ASN A 801 -4.70 -2.81 -11.65
CA ASN A 801 -3.27 -2.73 -11.96
C ASN A 801 -2.54 -4.05 -11.73
N THR A 802 -2.80 -4.74 -10.62
CA THR A 802 -2.15 -6.02 -10.30
C THR A 802 -2.56 -7.13 -11.27
N ILE A 803 -3.84 -7.18 -11.67
CA ILE A 803 -4.31 -8.11 -12.71
C ILE A 803 -3.62 -7.81 -14.03
N ALA A 804 -3.57 -6.56 -14.46
CA ALA A 804 -2.96 -6.19 -15.73
C ALA A 804 -1.50 -6.65 -15.82
N ILE A 805 -0.69 -6.41 -14.79
CA ILE A 805 0.73 -6.81 -14.77
C ILE A 805 0.90 -8.32 -14.86
N VAL A 806 0.13 -9.08 -14.09
CA VAL A 806 0.28 -10.55 -14.07
C VAL A 806 -0.20 -11.19 -15.37
N PHE A 807 -1.20 -10.61 -16.03
CA PHE A 807 -1.74 -11.12 -17.29
C PHE A 807 -1.09 -10.53 -18.55
N VAL A 808 -0.06 -9.68 -18.44
CA VAL A 808 0.58 -9.03 -19.57
C VAL A 808 1.09 -10.03 -20.62
N SER A 809 1.75 -11.10 -20.19
CA SER A 809 2.26 -12.15 -21.09
C SER A 809 1.15 -12.88 -21.85
N ALA A 810 -0.02 -13.05 -21.21
CA ALA A 810 -1.19 -13.66 -21.87
C ALA A 810 -1.78 -12.73 -22.94
N PHE A 811 -1.83 -11.41 -22.68
CA PHE A 811 -2.30 -10.42 -23.67
C PHE A 811 -1.41 -10.39 -24.92
N VAL A 812 -0.09 -10.58 -24.71
CA VAL A 812 0.90 -10.67 -25.79
C VAL A 812 0.71 -11.93 -26.61
N ALA A 813 0.63 -13.09 -25.95
CA ALA A 813 0.51 -14.37 -26.64
C ALA A 813 -0.71 -14.44 -27.56
N ILE A 814 -1.83 -13.81 -27.17
CA ILE A 814 -3.07 -13.82 -27.96
C ILE A 814 -2.95 -12.89 -29.19
N LEU A 815 -2.23 -11.79 -29.10
CA LEU A 815 -2.03 -10.89 -30.26
C LEU A 815 -0.98 -11.39 -31.25
N ALA A 816 -0.11 -12.30 -30.82
CA ALA A 816 0.92 -12.91 -31.67
C ALA A 816 0.36 -14.08 -32.52
N ILE A 817 -0.86 -14.54 -32.26
CA ILE A 817 -1.62 -15.53 -33.02
C ILE A 817 -2.47 -14.82 -34.07
#